data_ff401e88b74ab4804432c3ebfb04db0c
#
_entry.id   ff401e88b74ab4804432c3ebfb04db0c
#
_cell.length_a   1.000
_cell.length_b   1.000
_cell.length_c   1.000
_cell.angle_alpha   90.00
_cell.angle_beta   90.00
_cell.angle_gamma   90.00
#
_symmetry.space_group_name_H-M   'P 1'
#
loop_
_entity.id
_entity.type
_entity.pdbx_description
1 polymer ?
#
loop_
_entity_poly.entity_id
_entity_poly.type
_entity_poly.pdbx_seq_one_letter_code
_entity_poly.pdbx_strand_id
1 'polypeptide(L)'
;MWHRLFAIALAVFSSGAAFAQTPDAHPAISYSRDIQPIFTEKCVACHACNDAACQLNLGSGEGALRGASKIPVYQGERSKAIAPSRIFYDAEGPEAWRKKGFYSVLDGQSNQAALMAKMLEFGHSAPLVPNAKLPDDIILGLNRENSCPLPEEFEGYAKAHPGQGMPLAVTGLSDAQYNTLQSWLAAGAPVEETPLQPSAAEAAQITEWENLFNRPGSTEALVGRWLYEHLFLAHVYFTGGEPGHFFQWVRSRTPSGKPVDLIATRRPDDDPGTTFYYRLMPVQGVIVHKTHITYPMGPQKLARVKQLFYSGNWHATELPGYGPQRRANPFDTFKEIPAVARYQFMLDNAEYFVRTFIRGPVCRGQIATDVIRDHFWALFQEPAHDRYITDAVYRAKATPLLAMPGQNDDVGSVLSLWHDYRDKRNEYEDLRSDAYAHMPPPGWATLWAGNDNALLTIFRHFDSATVNKGLIGDLPTTVWLFDYPLLERTYYQLVVNFDVYGNVSHQVQTRLYFDLIRNGAEVNFLRLMPANKRDDILGSWYQNSGKVKMWLDYQAIDDSTPTGMKLDEKDPKRDFERKLIERAGTLNVAPDPINRCSGAYCSRPGVGPVFSEVEQALSRLVARPAAGLKVIGQLPEATMLRIQDGSGKRIVYSMLRNRAHGNVAFLLGEAYRYQPGLDNLTIYPGVLSSYPNFMFNIPANEVSAFVDAMEQARDDKDAFDKIVQRWGVRRSNPQFWTYFHDLDRYIRETEPQEAGVLDMNRYENL
;
A
#
# COMPACT_ATOMS: atom_id res chain seq x y z
N MET A 1 70.68 -57.55 32.23
CA MET A 1 71.09 -58.59 31.28
C MET A 1 70.68 -58.14 29.92
N TRP A 2 71.63 -57.64 29.18
CA TRP A 2 72.18 -58.11 27.91
C TRP A 2 71.13 -58.16 26.77
N HIS A 3 71.15 -57.54 25.70
CA HIS A 3 72.10 -57.17 24.57
C HIS A 3 71.19 -57.06 23.37
N ARG A 4 71.29 -56.32 22.32
CA ARG A 4 72.24 -55.66 21.47
C ARG A 4 71.52 -54.86 20.37
N LEU A 5 72.08 -53.76 20.03
CA LEU A 5 72.03 -53.00 18.79
C LEU A 5 71.90 -53.84 17.51
N PHE A 6 71.11 -53.35 16.54
CA PHE A 6 71.48 -53.43 15.12
C PHE A 6 70.92 -52.20 14.42
N ALA A 7 71.79 -51.40 13.86
CA ALA A 7 71.51 -50.26 13.01
C ALA A 7 71.33 -50.78 11.58
N ILE A 8 70.25 -50.40 10.90
CA ILE A 8 70.11 -50.52 9.46
C ILE A 8 69.84 -49.11 8.91
N ALA A 9 70.78 -48.58 8.13
CA ALA A 9 70.65 -47.35 7.36
C ALA A 9 69.70 -47.64 6.17
N LEU A 10 68.60 -46.95 6.05
CA LEU A 10 67.80 -46.91 4.84
C LEU A 10 67.96 -45.55 4.21
N ALA A 11 68.54 -45.55 3.00
CA ALA A 11 68.59 -44.35 2.15
C ALA A 11 67.23 -43.95 1.68
N VAL A 12 66.75 -42.75 2.06
CA VAL A 12 65.52 -42.18 1.57
C VAL A 12 65.85 -41.43 0.27
N PHE A 13 65.39 -41.97 -0.85
CA PHE A 13 65.22 -41.25 -2.09
C PHE A 13 64.12 -40.23 -1.93
N SER A 14 64.43 -38.95 -1.86
CA SER A 14 63.50 -37.87 -1.94
C SER A 14 63.06 -37.65 -3.40
N SER A 15 61.99 -38.29 -3.85
CA SER A 15 61.29 -37.88 -5.06
C SER A 15 60.45 -36.64 -4.73
N GLY A 16 60.90 -35.48 -5.20
CA GLY A 16 60.18 -34.24 -5.16
C GLY A 16 58.89 -34.36 -6.00
N ALA A 17 57.75 -34.62 -5.33
CA ALA A 17 56.45 -34.42 -5.94
C ALA A 17 56.18 -32.90 -5.99
N ALA A 18 56.29 -32.34 -7.20
CA ALA A 18 55.76 -31.01 -7.46
C ALA A 18 54.24 -31.05 -7.21
N PHE A 19 53.81 -30.47 -6.10
CA PHE A 19 52.41 -30.15 -5.93
C PHE A 19 52.07 -29.12 -7.00
N ALA A 20 51.38 -29.53 -8.06
CA ALA A 20 50.63 -28.62 -8.91
C ALA A 20 49.64 -27.89 -8.02
N GLN A 21 49.85 -26.60 -7.79
CA GLN A 21 48.83 -25.73 -7.24
C GLN A 21 47.62 -25.83 -8.18
N THR A 22 46.55 -26.46 -7.72
CA THR A 22 45.23 -26.30 -8.36
C THR A 22 44.95 -24.80 -8.40
N PRO A 23 44.58 -24.25 -9.56
CA PRO A 23 44.16 -22.84 -9.60
C PRO A 23 43.08 -22.66 -8.53
N ASP A 24 43.18 -21.61 -7.73
CA ASP A 24 42.19 -21.21 -6.78
C ASP A 24 40.85 -21.21 -7.52
N ALA A 25 40.01 -22.22 -7.26
CA ALA A 25 38.67 -22.23 -7.76
C ALA A 25 37.97 -21.04 -7.08
N HIS A 26 37.77 -19.96 -7.81
CA HIS A 26 36.91 -18.88 -7.34
C HIS A 26 35.63 -19.52 -6.84
N PRO A 27 35.20 -19.22 -5.61
CA PRO A 27 33.96 -19.79 -5.09
C PRO A 27 32.83 -19.53 -6.09
N ALA A 28 32.06 -20.57 -6.41
CA ALA A 28 30.96 -20.45 -7.34
C ALA A 28 30.04 -19.30 -6.92
N ILE A 29 29.59 -18.50 -7.90
CA ILE A 29 28.69 -17.37 -7.64
C ILE A 29 27.38 -17.90 -7.07
N SER A 30 27.01 -17.44 -5.88
CA SER A 30 25.79 -17.82 -5.17
C SER A 30 24.69 -16.79 -5.43
N TYR A 31 23.49 -17.27 -5.74
CA TYR A 31 22.34 -16.38 -5.93
C TYR A 31 22.05 -15.54 -4.68
N SER A 32 21.91 -16.17 -3.53
CA SER A 32 21.55 -15.50 -2.28
C SER A 32 22.63 -14.54 -1.77
N ARG A 33 23.93 -14.90 -1.95
CA ARG A 33 25.04 -14.08 -1.45
C ARG A 33 25.49 -12.98 -2.41
N ASP A 34 25.53 -13.27 -3.73
CA ASP A 34 26.19 -12.42 -4.71
C ASP A 34 25.22 -11.73 -5.68
N ILE A 35 24.07 -12.37 -6.01
CA ILE A 35 23.12 -11.90 -7.01
C ILE A 35 21.93 -11.15 -6.37
N GLN A 36 21.26 -11.74 -5.38
CA GLN A 36 20.11 -11.11 -4.73
C GLN A 36 20.42 -9.73 -4.14
N PRO A 37 21.60 -9.47 -3.53
CA PRO A 37 21.97 -8.13 -3.09
C PRO A 37 22.06 -7.11 -4.23
N ILE A 38 22.57 -7.50 -5.40
CA ILE A 38 22.62 -6.62 -6.60
C ILE A 38 21.20 -6.35 -7.09
N PHE A 39 20.36 -7.38 -7.17
CA PHE A 39 18.94 -7.20 -7.55
C PHE A 39 18.20 -6.30 -6.56
N THR A 40 18.40 -6.47 -5.27
CA THR A 40 17.80 -5.63 -4.23
C THR A 40 18.21 -4.18 -4.38
N GLU A 41 19.49 -3.93 -4.66
CA GLU A 41 20.01 -2.57 -4.79
C GLU A 41 19.59 -1.88 -6.11
N LYS A 42 19.55 -2.60 -7.24
CA LYS A 42 19.46 -1.99 -8.58
C LYS A 42 18.18 -2.32 -9.36
N CYS A 43 17.44 -3.35 -8.99
CA CYS A 43 16.37 -3.91 -9.82
C CYS A 43 15.02 -3.95 -9.11
N VAL A 44 14.99 -4.33 -7.83
CA VAL A 44 13.77 -4.56 -7.04
C VAL A 44 12.90 -3.30 -6.94
N ALA A 45 13.51 -2.11 -6.88
CA ALA A 45 12.77 -0.85 -6.86
C ALA A 45 11.84 -0.66 -8.08
N CYS A 46 12.07 -1.40 -9.19
CA CYS A 46 11.17 -1.43 -10.36
C CYS A 46 10.54 -2.80 -10.58
N HIS A 47 11.20 -3.88 -10.18
CA HIS A 47 10.88 -5.26 -10.51
C HIS A 47 10.58 -6.10 -9.28
N ALA A 48 9.55 -5.74 -8.51
CA ALA A 48 9.20 -6.48 -7.30
C ALA A 48 7.69 -6.59 -7.00
N CYS A 49 6.82 -6.20 -7.93
CA CYS A 49 5.39 -6.23 -7.72
C CYS A 49 4.70 -6.82 -8.95
N ASN A 50 3.43 -7.20 -8.83
CA ASN A 50 2.63 -7.65 -9.97
C ASN A 50 2.48 -6.57 -11.06
N ASP A 51 2.60 -5.28 -10.70
CA ASP A 51 2.66 -4.17 -11.65
C ASP A 51 4.10 -3.83 -12.11
N ALA A 52 5.07 -4.66 -11.77
CA ALA A 52 6.42 -4.52 -12.31
C ALA A 52 6.41 -4.61 -13.84
N ALA A 53 7.35 -3.92 -14.46
CA ALA A 53 7.51 -4.00 -15.91
C ALA A 53 7.61 -5.46 -16.35
N CYS A 54 6.77 -5.85 -17.32
CA CYS A 54 6.69 -7.23 -17.83
C CYS A 54 6.35 -8.29 -16.78
N GLN A 55 5.73 -7.92 -15.66
CA GLN A 55 5.53 -8.78 -14.49
C GLN A 55 6.83 -9.42 -13.95
N LEU A 56 8.01 -8.99 -14.39
CA LEU A 56 9.28 -9.52 -13.91
C LEU A 56 9.49 -9.12 -12.46
N ASN A 57 9.63 -10.10 -11.58
CA ASN A 57 9.89 -9.89 -10.15
C ASN A 57 11.27 -10.46 -9.80
N LEU A 58 12.16 -9.58 -9.34
CA LEU A 58 13.53 -9.91 -8.94
C LEU A 58 13.71 -9.82 -7.42
N GLY A 59 12.62 -9.75 -6.67
CA GLY A 59 12.63 -9.77 -5.21
C GLY A 59 12.84 -11.15 -4.59
N SER A 60 12.84 -12.22 -5.41
CA SER A 60 13.11 -13.59 -4.99
C SER A 60 13.61 -14.42 -6.14
N GLY A 61 14.25 -15.55 -5.83
CA GLY A 61 14.69 -16.52 -6.83
C GLY A 61 13.52 -17.12 -7.59
N GLU A 62 12.42 -17.47 -6.92
CA GLU A 62 11.20 -17.95 -7.58
C GLU A 62 10.64 -16.89 -8.57
N GLY A 63 10.72 -15.61 -8.20
CA GLY A 63 10.33 -14.52 -9.10
C GLY A 63 11.22 -14.40 -10.33
N ALA A 64 12.53 -14.56 -10.18
CA ALA A 64 13.49 -14.58 -11.28
C ALA A 64 13.26 -15.79 -12.21
N LEU A 65 13.01 -16.97 -11.63
CA LEU A 65 12.70 -18.22 -12.36
C LEU A 65 11.34 -18.16 -13.06
N ARG A 66 10.34 -17.47 -12.48
CA ARG A 66 9.05 -17.21 -13.14
C ARG A 66 9.28 -16.48 -14.47
N GLY A 67 10.19 -15.50 -14.48
CA GLY A 67 10.49 -14.71 -15.67
C GLY A 67 9.45 -13.62 -15.95
N ALA A 68 9.30 -13.25 -17.22
CA ALA A 68 8.49 -12.12 -17.68
C ALA A 68 7.23 -12.56 -18.44
N SER A 69 6.28 -11.64 -18.60
CA SER A 69 5.06 -11.83 -19.37
C SER A 69 4.68 -10.55 -20.11
N LYS A 70 4.13 -10.68 -21.32
CA LYS A 70 3.54 -9.57 -22.08
C LYS A 70 2.14 -9.18 -21.58
N ILE A 71 1.50 -10.04 -20.79
CA ILE A 71 0.14 -9.81 -20.28
C ILE A 71 0.22 -8.90 -19.06
N PRO A 72 -0.36 -7.68 -19.08
CA PRO A 72 -0.39 -6.83 -17.89
C PRO A 72 -1.41 -7.38 -16.88
N VAL A 73 -1.05 -7.34 -15.58
CA VAL A 73 -1.99 -7.67 -14.48
C VAL A 73 -3.07 -6.61 -14.38
N TYR A 74 -2.69 -5.34 -14.41
CA TYR A 74 -3.61 -4.21 -14.31
C TYR A 74 -3.94 -3.65 -15.69
N GLN A 75 -5.07 -4.06 -16.22
CA GLN A 75 -5.63 -3.52 -17.46
C GLN A 75 -7.11 -3.24 -17.26
N GLY A 76 -7.46 -1.95 -17.08
CA GLY A 76 -8.82 -1.51 -16.79
C GLY A 76 -9.84 -1.83 -17.88
N GLU A 77 -9.38 -2.05 -19.12
CA GLU A 77 -10.24 -2.33 -20.29
C GLU A 77 -10.39 -3.82 -20.60
N ARG A 78 -9.81 -4.69 -19.78
CA ARG A 78 -9.82 -6.14 -20.03
C ARG A 78 -11.23 -6.70 -20.06
N SER A 79 -11.62 -7.29 -21.18
CA SER A 79 -12.97 -7.87 -21.36
C SER A 79 -13.14 -9.24 -20.71
N LYS A 80 -12.07 -9.99 -20.46
CA LYS A 80 -12.09 -11.31 -19.82
C LYS A 80 -11.12 -11.37 -18.66
N ALA A 81 -11.51 -12.04 -17.59
CA ALA A 81 -10.63 -12.32 -16.47
C ALA A 81 -9.43 -13.18 -16.91
N ILE A 82 -8.27 -12.96 -16.29
CA ILE A 82 -7.05 -13.76 -16.50
C ILE A 82 -6.79 -14.69 -15.32
N ALA A 83 -5.95 -15.70 -15.55
CA ALA A 83 -5.52 -16.59 -14.48
C ALA A 83 -4.62 -15.86 -13.48
N PRO A 84 -4.76 -16.10 -12.19
CA PRO A 84 -3.86 -15.56 -11.17
C PRO A 84 -2.41 -15.99 -11.41
N SER A 85 -1.47 -15.09 -11.07
CA SER A 85 -0.03 -15.27 -11.30
C SER A 85 0.83 -14.84 -10.09
N ARG A 86 0.31 -15.06 -8.87
CA ARG A 86 1.02 -14.74 -7.62
C ARG A 86 2.16 -15.71 -7.39
N ILE A 87 3.36 -15.17 -7.15
CA ILE A 87 4.54 -15.97 -6.79
C ILE A 87 4.27 -16.67 -5.44
N PHE A 88 4.73 -17.89 -5.29
CA PHE A 88 4.51 -18.79 -4.15
C PHE A 88 3.06 -19.29 -3.96
N TYR A 89 2.10 -18.87 -4.82
CA TYR A 89 0.68 -19.23 -4.70
C TYR A 89 0.14 -20.00 -5.90
N ASP A 90 0.35 -19.51 -7.11
CA ASP A 90 -0.43 -19.93 -8.28
C ASP A 90 0.31 -20.90 -9.20
N ALA A 91 1.59 -21.08 -9.01
CA ALA A 91 2.44 -22.06 -9.69
C ALA A 91 3.75 -22.24 -8.90
N GLU A 92 4.40 -23.36 -9.14
CA GLU A 92 5.70 -23.72 -8.58
C GLU A 92 6.65 -24.20 -9.69
N GLY A 93 7.82 -23.59 -9.71
CA GLY A 93 8.90 -23.92 -10.64
C GLY A 93 8.70 -23.44 -12.09
N PRO A 94 9.79 -23.39 -12.86
CA PRO A 94 9.82 -22.76 -14.19
C PRO A 94 8.80 -23.32 -15.17
N GLU A 95 8.64 -24.66 -15.24
CA GLU A 95 7.73 -25.29 -16.20
C GLU A 95 6.25 -24.91 -15.99
N ALA A 96 5.82 -24.80 -14.74
CA ALA A 96 4.45 -24.39 -14.43
C ALA A 96 4.21 -22.93 -14.84
N TRP A 97 5.19 -22.07 -14.68
CA TRP A 97 5.13 -20.68 -15.14
C TRP A 97 5.11 -20.56 -16.66
N ARG A 98 5.88 -21.40 -17.40
CA ARG A 98 5.84 -21.44 -18.87
C ARG A 98 4.43 -21.81 -19.37
N LYS A 99 3.75 -22.76 -18.72
CA LYS A 99 2.34 -23.12 -19.02
C LYS A 99 1.37 -21.96 -18.77
N LYS A 100 1.69 -21.02 -17.89
CA LYS A 100 0.92 -19.78 -17.66
C LYS A 100 1.28 -18.63 -18.60
N GLY A 101 2.17 -18.84 -19.58
CA GLY A 101 2.53 -17.83 -20.60
C GLY A 101 3.67 -16.89 -20.17
N PHE A 102 4.40 -17.22 -19.09
CA PHE A 102 5.64 -16.53 -18.75
C PHE A 102 6.80 -17.08 -19.60
N TYR A 103 7.75 -16.21 -19.97
CA TYR A 103 8.97 -16.61 -20.67
C TYR A 103 10.20 -16.33 -19.80
N SER A 104 11.24 -17.15 -19.98
CA SER A 104 12.48 -16.97 -19.24
C SER A 104 13.23 -15.73 -19.73
N VAL A 105 13.81 -15.01 -18.79
CA VAL A 105 14.79 -13.95 -19.07
C VAL A 105 16.21 -14.37 -18.72
N LEU A 106 16.37 -15.54 -18.07
CA LEU A 106 17.63 -16.08 -17.55
C LEU A 106 18.27 -17.08 -18.51
N ASP A 107 17.47 -17.76 -19.33
CA ASP A 107 17.96 -18.85 -20.19
C ASP A 107 18.48 -18.29 -21.51
N GLY A 108 19.68 -18.69 -21.91
CA GLY A 108 20.20 -18.53 -23.26
C GLY A 108 19.56 -19.57 -24.21
N GLN A 109 19.36 -19.22 -25.46
CA GLN A 109 18.85 -20.14 -26.50
C GLN A 109 19.87 -20.32 -27.62
N SER A 110 20.18 -21.57 -27.97
CA SER A 110 20.91 -21.94 -29.20
C SER A 110 22.07 -21.00 -29.58
N ASN A 111 23.05 -20.82 -28.72
CA ASN A 111 24.18 -19.88 -28.85
C ASN A 111 23.83 -18.38 -28.69
N GLN A 112 22.67 -18.03 -28.22
CA GLN A 112 22.34 -16.64 -27.86
C GLN A 112 22.36 -16.47 -26.34
N ALA A 113 22.90 -15.33 -25.89
CA ALA A 113 22.89 -14.95 -24.49
C ALA A 113 21.44 -14.75 -23.96
N ALA A 114 21.24 -14.96 -22.69
CA ALA A 114 19.97 -14.70 -22.00
C ALA A 114 19.49 -13.27 -22.26
N LEU A 115 18.16 -13.08 -22.32
CA LEU A 115 17.58 -11.75 -22.55
C LEU A 115 18.05 -10.74 -21.48
N MET A 116 18.13 -11.16 -20.23
CA MET A 116 18.65 -10.31 -19.15
C MET A 116 20.10 -9.88 -19.42
N ALA A 117 20.96 -10.79 -19.88
CA ALA A 117 22.35 -10.46 -20.21
C ALA A 117 22.43 -9.40 -21.32
N LYS A 118 21.63 -9.54 -22.38
CA LYS A 118 21.56 -8.55 -23.47
C LYS A 118 21.05 -7.20 -23.01
N MET A 119 20.00 -7.17 -22.16
CA MET A 119 19.45 -5.93 -21.63
C MET A 119 20.42 -5.20 -20.69
N LEU A 120 21.20 -5.95 -19.88
CA LEU A 120 22.23 -5.39 -19.01
C LEU A 120 23.40 -4.84 -19.82
N GLU A 121 23.86 -5.55 -20.85
CA GLU A 121 24.90 -5.07 -21.76
C GLU A 121 24.46 -3.80 -22.48
N PHE A 122 23.23 -3.77 -22.97
CA PHE A 122 22.66 -2.60 -23.63
C PHE A 122 22.62 -1.37 -22.73
N GLY A 123 22.25 -1.54 -21.44
CA GLY A 123 22.29 -0.46 -20.46
C GLY A 123 23.73 -0.03 -20.08
N HIS A 124 24.61 -1.00 -19.92
CA HIS A 124 26.00 -0.73 -19.54
C HIS A 124 26.80 -0.01 -20.65
N SER A 125 26.50 -0.31 -21.92
CA SER A 125 27.14 0.33 -23.07
C SER A 125 26.72 1.79 -23.32
N ALA A 126 25.64 2.27 -22.69
CA ALA A 126 25.09 3.61 -22.88
C ALA A 126 24.91 4.33 -21.52
N PRO A 127 25.98 4.68 -20.82
CA PRO A 127 25.90 5.33 -19.50
C PRO A 127 25.26 6.72 -19.61
N LEU A 128 24.46 7.09 -18.61
CA LEU A 128 23.82 8.39 -18.53
C LEU A 128 24.87 9.50 -18.24
N VAL A 129 24.65 10.66 -18.80
CA VAL A 129 25.43 11.86 -18.45
C VAL A 129 25.11 12.25 -17.00
N PRO A 130 26.12 12.35 -16.11
CA PRO A 130 25.90 12.65 -14.71
C PRO A 130 25.07 13.93 -14.46
N ASN A 131 24.04 13.82 -13.64
CA ASN A 131 23.11 14.91 -13.26
C ASN A 131 22.35 15.57 -14.44
N ALA A 132 22.40 15.02 -15.63
CA ALA A 132 21.64 15.52 -16.75
C ALA A 132 20.17 15.09 -16.64
N LYS A 133 19.27 15.96 -17.13
CA LYS A 133 17.90 15.56 -17.41
C LYS A 133 17.90 14.50 -18.50
N LEU A 134 17.04 13.48 -18.36
CA LEU A 134 16.91 12.43 -19.38
C LEU A 134 16.20 12.99 -20.62
N PRO A 135 16.43 12.39 -21.81
CA PRO A 135 15.68 12.72 -23.02
C PRO A 135 14.17 12.59 -22.82
N ASP A 136 13.41 13.50 -23.43
CA ASP A 136 11.94 13.56 -23.26
C ASP A 136 11.18 12.40 -23.94
N ASP A 137 11.84 11.66 -24.84
CA ASP A 137 11.31 10.45 -25.47
C ASP A 137 11.33 9.22 -24.52
N ILE A 138 12.02 9.30 -23.41
CA ILE A 138 11.96 8.28 -22.34
C ILE A 138 10.76 8.57 -21.46
N ILE A 139 9.63 7.93 -21.77
CA ILE A 139 8.40 8.08 -20.99
C ILE A 139 8.51 7.33 -19.67
N LEU A 140 8.38 8.07 -18.56
CA LEU A 140 8.46 7.56 -17.19
C LEU A 140 7.12 7.79 -16.45
N GLY A 141 7.00 7.23 -15.26
CA GLY A 141 5.84 7.43 -14.39
C GLY A 141 4.63 6.57 -14.78
N LEU A 142 3.44 7.11 -14.53
CA LEU A 142 2.17 6.39 -14.71
C LEU A 142 1.90 6.00 -16.16
N ASN A 143 2.30 6.84 -17.09
CA ASN A 143 2.05 6.68 -18.52
C ASN A 143 3.12 5.84 -19.23
N ARG A 144 4.06 5.26 -18.46
CA ARG A 144 5.11 4.40 -19.02
C ARG A 144 4.49 3.19 -19.72
N GLU A 145 4.83 3.01 -20.97
CA GLU A 145 4.57 1.78 -21.69
C GLU A 145 5.63 0.73 -21.34
N ASN A 146 5.18 -0.48 -21.03
CA ASN A 146 6.06 -1.61 -20.77
C ASN A 146 6.35 -2.34 -22.09
N SER A 147 7.48 -2.07 -22.70
CA SER A 147 7.99 -2.86 -23.81
C SER A 147 8.61 -4.14 -23.28
N CYS A 148 8.00 -5.28 -23.58
CA CYS A 148 8.39 -6.60 -23.08
C CYS A 148 8.88 -7.47 -24.23
N PRO A 149 10.12 -7.30 -24.74
CA PRO A 149 10.61 -8.09 -25.84
C PRO A 149 10.78 -9.55 -25.43
N LEU A 150 10.48 -10.47 -26.35
CA LEU A 150 10.94 -11.85 -26.26
C LEU A 150 12.44 -11.90 -26.60
N PRO A 151 13.16 -12.99 -26.25
CA PRO A 151 14.59 -13.12 -26.58
C PRO A 151 14.92 -12.90 -28.05
N GLU A 152 14.04 -13.35 -28.96
CA GLU A 152 14.17 -13.19 -30.41
C GLU A 152 13.79 -11.77 -30.91
N GLU A 153 13.06 -10.99 -30.13
CA GLU A 153 12.65 -9.62 -30.47
C GLU A 153 13.66 -8.57 -30.02
N PHE A 154 14.71 -8.96 -29.29
CA PHE A 154 15.64 -8.03 -28.65
C PHE A 154 16.31 -7.06 -29.64
N GLU A 155 16.76 -7.52 -30.81
CA GLU A 155 17.42 -6.67 -31.80
C GLU A 155 16.49 -5.56 -32.33
N GLY A 156 15.21 -5.91 -32.53
CA GLY A 156 14.18 -4.95 -32.91
C GLY A 156 13.91 -3.93 -31.81
N TYR A 157 13.84 -4.40 -30.56
CA TYR A 157 13.70 -3.54 -29.39
C TYR A 157 14.86 -2.56 -29.24
N ALA A 158 16.10 -3.04 -29.29
CA ALA A 158 17.29 -2.20 -29.10
C ALA A 158 17.39 -1.09 -30.17
N LYS A 159 16.97 -1.41 -31.40
CA LYS A 159 16.90 -0.43 -32.50
C LYS A 159 15.79 0.61 -32.31
N ALA A 160 14.63 0.20 -31.78
CA ALA A 160 13.48 1.07 -31.58
C ALA A 160 13.59 1.95 -30.33
N HIS A 161 14.37 1.51 -29.32
CA HIS A 161 14.48 2.15 -28.02
C HIS A 161 15.96 2.41 -27.64
N PRO A 162 16.68 3.27 -28.38
CA PRO A 162 18.10 3.53 -28.11
C PRO A 162 18.28 4.08 -26.68
N GLY A 163 19.29 3.54 -25.96
CA GLY A 163 19.58 3.93 -24.58
C GLY A 163 18.61 3.41 -23.51
N GLN A 164 17.66 2.55 -23.89
CA GLN A 164 16.68 1.96 -22.94
C GLN A 164 17.05 0.53 -22.53
N GLY A 165 18.31 0.30 -22.18
CA GLY A 165 18.76 -0.93 -21.53
C GLY A 165 18.46 -0.93 -20.03
N MET A 166 18.95 -1.96 -19.31
CA MET A 166 18.72 -2.10 -17.86
C MET A 166 19.98 -1.82 -17.04
N PRO A 167 19.83 -1.14 -15.88
CA PRO A 167 18.64 -0.54 -15.28
C PRO A 167 18.10 0.64 -16.10
N LEU A 168 16.79 0.65 -16.35
CA LEU A 168 16.17 1.63 -17.26
C LEU A 168 16.21 3.06 -16.72
N ALA A 169 16.84 3.96 -17.49
CA ALA A 169 16.76 5.40 -17.27
C ALA A 169 17.16 5.85 -15.86
N VAL A 170 18.14 5.19 -15.27
CA VAL A 170 18.73 5.50 -13.96
C VAL A 170 20.21 5.11 -13.96
N THR A 171 20.98 5.70 -13.04
CA THR A 171 22.39 5.35 -12.84
C THR A 171 22.58 3.83 -12.78
N GLY A 172 23.43 3.30 -13.67
CA GLY A 172 23.60 1.89 -13.95
C GLY A 172 24.34 1.11 -12.86
N LEU A 173 24.77 -0.09 -13.26
CA LEU A 173 25.60 -0.98 -12.46
C LEU A 173 27.05 -0.50 -12.42
N SER A 174 27.76 -0.80 -11.35
CA SER A 174 29.22 -0.76 -11.38
C SER A 174 29.76 -1.91 -12.24
N ASP A 175 31.01 -1.78 -12.75
CA ASP A 175 31.67 -2.84 -13.52
C ASP A 175 31.70 -4.17 -12.75
N ALA A 176 31.92 -4.12 -11.43
CA ALA A 176 31.94 -5.32 -10.60
C ALA A 176 30.53 -5.99 -10.55
N GLN A 177 29.47 -5.22 -10.35
CA GLN A 177 28.09 -5.73 -10.35
C GLN A 177 27.70 -6.30 -11.72
N TYR A 178 28.05 -5.58 -12.79
CA TYR A 178 27.80 -6.00 -14.17
C TYR A 178 28.52 -7.33 -14.48
N ASN A 179 29.80 -7.42 -14.19
CA ASN A 179 30.61 -8.64 -14.45
C ASN A 179 30.12 -9.84 -13.63
N THR A 180 29.68 -9.61 -12.37
CA THR A 180 29.11 -10.65 -11.52
C THR A 180 27.81 -11.21 -12.12
N LEU A 181 26.88 -10.33 -12.53
CA LEU A 181 25.63 -10.75 -13.18
C LEU A 181 25.86 -11.47 -14.50
N GLN A 182 26.77 -10.96 -15.36
CA GLN A 182 27.09 -11.60 -16.64
C GLN A 182 27.70 -12.99 -16.44
N SER A 183 28.63 -13.13 -15.47
CA SER A 183 29.24 -14.41 -15.14
C SER A 183 28.23 -15.42 -14.59
N TRP A 184 27.31 -14.97 -13.75
CA TRP A 184 26.22 -15.81 -13.22
C TRP A 184 25.28 -16.28 -14.34
N LEU A 185 24.87 -15.37 -15.23
CA LEU A 185 24.02 -15.70 -16.40
C LEU A 185 24.71 -16.67 -17.33
N ALA A 186 26.01 -16.47 -17.61
CA ALA A 186 26.80 -17.36 -18.42
C ALA A 186 26.97 -18.77 -17.81
N ALA A 187 26.95 -18.88 -16.49
CA ALA A 187 26.97 -20.14 -15.75
C ALA A 187 25.59 -20.85 -15.71
N GLY A 188 24.57 -20.32 -16.41
CA GLY A 188 23.22 -20.89 -16.42
C GLY A 188 22.31 -20.39 -15.33
N ALA A 189 22.66 -19.27 -14.71
CA ALA A 189 21.86 -18.56 -13.69
C ALA A 189 21.32 -19.47 -12.57
N PRO A 190 22.16 -20.25 -11.86
CA PRO A 190 21.70 -21.13 -10.80
C PRO A 190 21.05 -20.31 -9.67
N VAL A 191 19.87 -20.73 -9.23
CA VAL A 191 19.13 -20.10 -8.14
C VAL A 191 19.01 -21.07 -6.98
N GLU A 192 19.57 -20.70 -5.84
CA GLU A 192 19.38 -21.35 -4.56
C GLU A 192 18.88 -20.32 -3.53
N GLU A 193 17.76 -20.62 -2.91
CA GLU A 193 17.20 -19.83 -1.80
C GLU A 193 16.92 -20.74 -0.62
N THR A 194 17.23 -20.25 0.57
CA THR A 194 16.82 -20.91 1.81
C THR A 194 15.54 -20.23 2.29
N PRO A 195 14.41 -20.94 2.32
CA PRO A 195 13.17 -20.39 2.82
C PRO A 195 13.30 -19.88 4.26
N LEU A 196 12.74 -18.72 4.54
CA LEU A 196 12.69 -18.17 5.89
C LEU A 196 12.02 -19.16 6.83
N GLN A 197 12.70 -19.44 7.96
CA GLN A 197 12.17 -20.29 9.02
C GLN A 197 11.83 -19.45 10.25
N PRO A 198 10.69 -19.71 10.90
CA PRO A 198 10.36 -19.02 12.15
C PRO A 198 11.36 -19.38 13.25
N SER A 199 11.71 -18.43 14.08
CA SER A 199 12.46 -18.68 15.33
C SER A 199 11.61 -19.54 16.31
N ALA A 200 12.22 -20.10 17.33
CA ALA A 200 11.49 -20.88 18.32
C ALA A 200 10.38 -20.08 19.03
N ALA A 201 10.63 -18.78 19.29
CA ALA A 201 9.67 -17.90 19.90
C ALA A 201 8.49 -17.58 18.96
N GLU A 202 8.75 -17.39 17.68
CA GLU A 202 7.73 -17.20 16.65
C GLU A 202 6.92 -18.47 16.42
N ALA A 203 7.57 -19.64 16.33
CA ALA A 203 6.90 -20.92 16.17
C ALA A 203 5.91 -21.24 17.30
N ALA A 204 6.25 -20.86 18.54
CA ALA A 204 5.33 -20.98 19.67
C ALA A 204 4.09 -20.10 19.50
N GLN A 205 4.27 -18.83 19.14
CA GLN A 205 3.16 -17.90 18.91
C GLN A 205 2.33 -18.30 17.68
N ILE A 206 2.96 -18.76 16.59
CA ILE A 206 2.28 -19.32 15.42
C ILE A 206 1.34 -20.44 15.85
N THR A 207 1.85 -21.37 16.66
CA THR A 207 1.04 -22.50 17.16
C THR A 207 -0.18 -22.03 17.95
N GLU A 208 -0.02 -21.04 18.83
CA GLU A 208 -1.14 -20.50 19.61
C GLU A 208 -2.21 -19.85 18.74
N TRP A 209 -1.80 -19.06 17.74
CA TRP A 209 -2.72 -18.41 16.81
C TRP A 209 -3.39 -19.37 15.85
N GLU A 210 -2.66 -20.34 15.30
CA GLU A 210 -3.23 -21.40 14.45
C GLU A 210 -4.23 -22.24 15.24
N ASN A 211 -3.96 -22.55 16.50
CA ASN A 211 -4.90 -23.23 17.39
C ASN A 211 -6.17 -22.42 17.63
N LEU A 212 -6.10 -21.09 17.74
CA LEU A 212 -7.28 -20.24 17.86
C LEU A 212 -8.15 -20.33 16.62
N PHE A 213 -7.55 -20.20 15.43
CA PHE A 213 -8.28 -20.19 14.14
C PHE A 213 -8.86 -21.55 13.77
N ASN A 214 -8.27 -22.64 14.25
CA ASN A 214 -8.66 -24.01 13.92
C ASN A 214 -9.36 -24.72 15.07
N ARG A 215 -9.87 -23.99 16.07
CA ARG A 215 -10.64 -24.61 17.18
C ARG A 215 -11.87 -25.33 16.63
N PRO A 216 -12.17 -26.53 17.15
CA PRO A 216 -13.37 -27.25 16.76
C PRO A 216 -14.64 -26.55 17.26
N GLY A 217 -15.70 -26.61 16.47
CA GLY A 217 -17.00 -26.01 16.78
C GLY A 217 -17.46 -25.03 15.73
N SER A 218 -18.79 -24.88 15.57
CA SER A 218 -19.37 -23.97 14.57
C SER A 218 -19.08 -22.51 14.88
N THR A 219 -19.12 -22.13 16.15
CA THR A 219 -18.80 -20.78 16.62
C THR A 219 -17.36 -20.42 16.30
N GLU A 220 -16.43 -21.32 16.63
CA GLU A 220 -15.00 -21.15 16.42
C GLU A 220 -14.66 -21.10 14.93
N ALA A 221 -15.23 -21.99 14.14
CA ALA A 221 -15.01 -22.03 12.69
C ALA A 221 -15.57 -20.76 11.99
N LEU A 222 -16.72 -20.23 12.45
CA LEU A 222 -17.29 -18.99 11.91
C LEU A 222 -16.42 -17.79 12.25
N VAL A 223 -15.94 -17.69 13.49
CA VAL A 223 -15.00 -16.63 13.91
C VAL A 223 -13.66 -16.75 13.18
N GLY A 224 -13.12 -17.97 13.08
CA GLY A 224 -11.87 -18.21 12.34
C GLY A 224 -11.96 -17.78 10.88
N ARG A 225 -13.09 -18.05 10.21
CA ARG A 225 -13.32 -17.59 8.85
C ARG A 225 -13.40 -16.07 8.76
N TRP A 226 -14.16 -15.42 9.63
CA TRP A 226 -14.28 -13.96 9.65
C TRP A 226 -12.91 -13.30 9.90
N LEU A 227 -12.14 -13.78 10.87
CA LEU A 227 -10.79 -13.29 11.14
C LEU A 227 -9.84 -13.48 9.95
N TYR A 228 -9.90 -14.67 9.31
CA TYR A 228 -9.08 -14.93 8.12
C TYR A 228 -9.40 -13.96 6.98
N GLU A 229 -10.70 -13.76 6.67
CA GLU A 229 -11.13 -12.80 5.63
C GLU A 229 -10.69 -11.36 5.96
N HIS A 230 -10.49 -11.03 7.24
CA HIS A 230 -10.03 -9.70 7.68
C HIS A 230 -8.51 -9.55 7.81
N LEU A 231 -7.75 -10.64 7.84
CA LEU A 231 -6.30 -10.61 8.09
C LEU A 231 -5.45 -11.25 6.98
N PHE A 232 -6.04 -11.74 5.90
CA PHE A 232 -5.30 -12.46 4.85
C PHE A 232 -4.26 -11.61 4.10
N LEU A 233 -4.44 -10.28 4.07
CA LEU A 233 -3.46 -9.33 3.49
C LEU A 233 -2.38 -8.89 4.47
N ALA A 234 -2.50 -9.24 5.74
CA ALA A 234 -1.56 -8.80 6.75
C ALA A 234 -0.18 -9.44 6.56
N HIS A 235 0.85 -8.62 6.56
CA HIS A 235 2.18 -9.06 6.93
C HIS A 235 2.27 -9.05 8.45
N VAL A 236 1.97 -10.21 9.03
CA VAL A 236 1.96 -10.42 10.48
C VAL A 236 3.39 -10.45 11.00
N TYR A 237 3.64 -9.77 12.10
CA TYR A 237 4.87 -9.92 12.88
C TYR A 237 4.53 -10.15 14.36
N PHE A 238 5.41 -10.84 15.07
CA PHE A 238 5.17 -11.19 16.47
C PHE A 238 5.89 -10.25 17.42
N THR A 239 5.24 -9.91 18.51
CA THR A 239 5.89 -9.16 19.60
C THR A 239 7.03 -10.02 20.16
N GLY A 240 8.26 -9.48 20.10
CA GLY A 240 9.46 -10.22 20.48
C GLY A 240 9.93 -11.25 19.46
N GLY A 241 9.41 -11.20 18.23
CA GLY A 241 9.92 -11.95 17.07
C GLY A 241 11.19 -11.36 16.48
N GLU A 242 11.74 -12.03 15.47
CA GLU A 242 12.95 -11.59 14.79
C GLU A 242 12.67 -10.38 13.89
N PRO A 243 13.53 -9.37 13.88
CA PRO A 243 13.40 -8.23 12.98
C PRO A 243 13.39 -8.67 11.51
N GLY A 244 12.40 -8.16 10.77
CA GLY A 244 12.25 -8.47 9.33
C GLY A 244 11.55 -9.81 9.05
N HIS A 245 11.16 -10.57 10.07
CA HIS A 245 10.33 -11.76 9.88
C HIS A 245 8.86 -11.39 9.84
N PHE A 246 8.20 -11.75 8.73
CA PHE A 246 6.77 -11.54 8.52
C PHE A 246 6.10 -12.83 8.07
N PHE A 247 4.82 -12.96 8.39
CA PHE A 247 4.01 -14.13 8.08
C PHE A 247 2.68 -13.72 7.47
N GLN A 248 2.09 -14.60 6.69
CA GLN A 248 0.79 -14.41 6.05
C GLN A 248 -0.17 -15.54 6.41
N TRP A 249 -1.45 -15.19 6.65
CA TRP A 249 -2.50 -16.17 6.81
C TRP A 249 -2.85 -16.83 5.48
N VAL A 250 -2.84 -18.15 5.46
CA VAL A 250 -3.18 -18.97 4.30
C VAL A 250 -4.13 -20.11 4.69
N ARG A 251 -4.78 -20.71 3.71
CA ARG A 251 -5.49 -21.98 3.86
C ARG A 251 -4.60 -23.10 3.37
N SER A 252 -4.51 -24.21 4.15
CA SER A 252 -3.65 -25.35 3.89
C SER A 252 -4.42 -26.66 4.05
N ARG A 253 -4.08 -27.68 3.25
CA ARG A 253 -4.61 -29.04 3.43
C ARG A 253 -3.98 -29.74 4.62
N THR A 254 -2.85 -29.27 5.09
CA THR A 254 -2.10 -29.86 6.20
C THR A 254 -2.30 -29.08 7.50
N PRO A 255 -2.43 -29.76 8.65
CA PRO A 255 -2.59 -29.13 9.95
C PRO A 255 -1.29 -28.48 10.46
N SER A 256 -1.40 -27.75 11.58
CA SER A 256 -0.27 -27.19 12.31
C SER A 256 0.82 -28.21 12.60
N GLY A 257 2.08 -27.82 12.52
CA GLY A 257 3.24 -28.70 12.72
C GLY A 257 3.62 -29.56 11.50
N LYS A 258 2.91 -29.46 10.38
CA LYS A 258 3.28 -30.06 9.10
C LYS A 258 3.67 -28.96 8.10
N PRO A 259 4.44 -29.26 7.05
CA PRO A 259 4.66 -28.34 5.95
C PRO A 259 3.33 -27.82 5.39
N VAL A 260 3.27 -26.55 5.00
CA VAL A 260 2.06 -25.95 4.43
C VAL A 260 1.82 -26.54 3.04
N ASP A 261 0.64 -27.12 2.82
CA ASP A 261 0.13 -27.51 1.50
C ASP A 261 -0.96 -26.50 1.11
N LEU A 262 -0.54 -25.47 0.39
CA LEU A 262 -1.31 -24.26 0.12
C LEU A 262 -2.57 -24.54 -0.72
N ILE A 263 -3.69 -23.96 -0.34
CA ILE A 263 -4.91 -23.87 -1.14
C ILE A 263 -5.00 -22.46 -1.70
N ALA A 264 -4.57 -22.30 -2.95
CA ALA A 264 -4.64 -21.04 -3.66
C ALA A 264 -6.04 -20.84 -4.26
N THR A 265 -6.79 -19.87 -3.75
CA THR A 265 -8.04 -19.40 -4.34
C THR A 265 -7.84 -17.99 -4.90
N ARG A 266 -8.75 -17.55 -5.77
CA ARG A 266 -8.68 -16.23 -6.38
C ARG A 266 -8.90 -15.13 -5.32
N ARG A 267 -9.83 -15.37 -4.39
CA ARG A 267 -10.19 -14.49 -3.27
C ARG A 267 -10.18 -15.26 -1.95
N PRO A 268 -10.05 -14.59 -0.81
CA PRO A 268 -10.05 -15.26 0.50
C PRO A 268 -11.39 -15.90 0.84
N ASP A 269 -12.49 -15.36 0.34
CA ASP A 269 -13.87 -15.84 0.55
C ASP A 269 -14.36 -16.84 -0.50
N ASP A 270 -13.51 -17.26 -1.44
CA ASP A 270 -13.81 -18.37 -2.35
C ASP A 270 -13.84 -19.71 -1.61
N ASP A 271 -14.64 -20.64 -2.15
CA ASP A 271 -14.71 -22.01 -1.64
C ASP A 271 -13.33 -22.70 -1.75
N PRO A 272 -12.75 -23.17 -0.65
CA PRO A 272 -11.50 -23.92 -0.69
C PRO A 272 -11.62 -25.28 -1.37
N GLY A 273 -12.84 -25.81 -1.58
CA GLY A 273 -13.13 -27.04 -2.29
C GLY A 273 -12.72 -28.33 -1.54
N THR A 274 -12.18 -28.22 -0.35
CA THR A 274 -11.72 -29.35 0.47
C THR A 274 -11.65 -28.95 1.94
N THR A 275 -11.45 -29.94 2.82
CA THR A 275 -11.11 -29.69 4.23
C THR A 275 -9.76 -28.99 4.32
N PHE A 276 -9.66 -28.01 5.18
CA PHE A 276 -8.47 -27.16 5.30
C PHE A 276 -8.23 -26.69 6.73
N TYR A 277 -7.06 -26.10 6.92
CA TYR A 277 -6.61 -25.45 8.14
C TYR A 277 -6.12 -24.05 7.83
N TYR A 278 -6.36 -23.11 8.72
CA TYR A 278 -5.70 -21.80 8.67
C TYR A 278 -4.28 -21.91 9.19
N ARG A 279 -3.33 -21.44 8.42
CA ARG A 279 -1.90 -21.53 8.73
C ARG A 279 -1.22 -20.18 8.52
N LEU A 280 -0.15 -19.95 9.25
CA LEU A 280 0.77 -18.84 9.05
C LEU A 280 1.98 -19.31 8.24
N MET A 281 2.14 -18.74 7.05
CA MET A 281 3.25 -19.04 6.14
C MET A 281 4.23 -17.87 6.16
N PRO A 282 5.56 -18.10 6.27
CA PRO A 282 6.54 -17.02 6.17
C PRO A 282 6.42 -16.27 4.83
N VAL A 283 6.52 -14.94 4.88
CA VAL A 283 6.64 -14.10 3.69
C VAL A 283 8.05 -14.26 3.13
N GLN A 284 8.14 -14.71 1.89
CA GLN A 284 9.41 -14.98 1.22
C GLN A 284 9.88 -13.80 0.35
N GLY A 285 11.17 -13.70 0.14
CA GLY A 285 11.79 -12.71 -0.73
C GLY A 285 11.94 -11.33 -0.09
N VAL A 286 12.30 -10.35 -0.90
CA VAL A 286 12.53 -8.97 -0.46
C VAL A 286 11.22 -8.28 -0.12
N ILE A 287 11.13 -7.70 1.05
CA ILE A 287 9.97 -6.91 1.47
C ILE A 287 9.92 -5.61 0.65
N VAL A 288 8.79 -5.39 0.00
CA VAL A 288 8.52 -4.20 -0.81
C VAL A 288 7.46 -3.35 -0.13
N HIS A 289 7.78 -2.10 0.16
CA HIS A 289 6.94 -1.21 0.99
C HIS A 289 5.50 -1.09 0.48
N LYS A 290 5.28 -1.05 -0.83
CA LYS A 290 3.93 -0.86 -1.40
C LYS A 290 2.96 -2.00 -1.15
N THR A 291 3.45 -3.23 -0.94
CA THR A 291 2.64 -4.41 -0.61
C THR A 291 2.74 -4.81 0.87
N HIS A 292 3.51 -4.05 1.63
CA HIS A 292 3.78 -4.34 3.03
C HIS A 292 2.75 -3.66 3.92
N ILE A 293 1.77 -4.42 4.39
CA ILE A 293 0.72 -3.95 5.29
C ILE A 293 0.85 -4.74 6.59
N THR A 294 1.49 -4.12 7.56
CA THR A 294 1.88 -4.77 8.81
C THR A 294 0.72 -4.96 9.77
N TYR A 295 0.76 -6.04 10.53
CA TYR A 295 -0.19 -6.31 11.60
C TYR A 295 0.53 -6.95 12.80
N PRO A 296 0.55 -6.31 13.96
CA PRO A 296 1.18 -6.87 15.15
C PRO A 296 0.33 -8.00 15.74
N MET A 297 0.95 -9.14 15.99
CA MET A 297 0.38 -10.23 16.76
C MET A 297 1.20 -10.49 18.01
N GLY A 298 0.53 -10.95 19.08
CA GLY A 298 1.18 -11.28 20.35
C GLY A 298 0.15 -11.69 21.39
N PRO A 299 0.60 -12.03 22.60
CA PRO A 299 -0.29 -12.53 23.67
C PRO A 299 -1.42 -11.57 24.04
N GLN A 300 -1.15 -10.26 24.04
CA GLN A 300 -2.16 -9.25 24.37
C GLN A 300 -3.24 -9.16 23.29
N LYS A 301 -2.85 -9.18 22.01
CA LYS A 301 -3.78 -9.19 20.89
C LYS A 301 -4.61 -10.47 20.87
N LEU A 302 -3.99 -11.63 21.16
CA LEU A 302 -4.68 -12.90 21.27
C LEU A 302 -5.72 -12.90 22.40
N ALA A 303 -5.37 -12.33 23.58
CA ALA A 303 -6.30 -12.16 24.69
C ALA A 303 -7.47 -11.24 24.31
N ARG A 304 -7.19 -10.15 23.58
CA ARG A 304 -8.21 -9.21 23.10
C ARG A 304 -9.19 -9.88 22.12
N VAL A 305 -8.69 -10.65 21.16
CA VAL A 305 -9.52 -11.43 20.24
C VAL A 305 -10.41 -12.40 21.01
N LYS A 306 -9.85 -13.15 21.97
CA LYS A 306 -10.63 -14.05 22.84
C LYS A 306 -11.72 -13.29 23.62
N GLN A 307 -11.40 -12.13 24.17
CA GLN A 307 -12.35 -11.29 24.88
C GLN A 307 -13.50 -10.85 23.96
N LEU A 308 -13.21 -10.39 22.76
CA LEU A 308 -14.23 -9.86 21.84
C LEU A 308 -15.18 -10.94 21.33
N PHE A 309 -14.65 -12.11 20.96
CA PHE A 309 -15.43 -13.11 20.23
C PHE A 309 -15.90 -14.30 21.08
N TYR A 310 -15.28 -14.57 22.24
CA TYR A 310 -15.58 -15.76 23.02
C TYR A 310 -16.02 -15.51 24.48
N SER A 311 -16.11 -14.24 24.91
CA SER A 311 -16.60 -13.94 26.27
C SER A 311 -18.12 -13.81 26.40
N GLY A 312 -18.84 -13.69 25.25
CA GLY A 312 -20.29 -13.54 25.23
C GLY A 312 -21.02 -14.89 25.24
N ASN A 313 -22.31 -14.87 25.64
CA ASN A 313 -23.17 -16.03 25.57
C ASN A 313 -23.89 -16.10 24.23
N TRP A 314 -23.16 -16.47 23.16
CA TRP A 314 -23.69 -16.67 21.82
C TRP A 314 -23.06 -17.92 21.18
N HIS A 315 -23.78 -18.54 20.26
CA HIS A 315 -23.32 -19.75 19.58
C HIS A 315 -23.78 -19.73 18.14
N ALA A 316 -22.90 -20.08 17.20
CA ALA A 316 -23.27 -20.32 15.83
C ALA A 316 -23.99 -21.65 15.69
N THR A 317 -25.17 -21.63 15.09
CA THR A 317 -25.98 -22.84 14.87
C THR A 317 -25.57 -23.57 13.60
N GLU A 318 -25.18 -22.82 12.57
CA GLU A 318 -24.79 -23.32 11.26
C GLU A 318 -23.56 -22.58 10.71
N LEU A 319 -22.77 -23.30 9.92
CA LEU A 319 -21.70 -22.67 9.14
C LEU A 319 -22.28 -22.24 7.79
N PRO A 320 -22.20 -20.95 7.44
CA PRO A 320 -22.57 -20.51 6.11
C PRO A 320 -21.63 -21.11 5.08
N GLY A 321 -22.18 -21.66 4.00
CA GLY A 321 -21.39 -22.11 2.85
C GLY A 321 -20.68 -20.98 2.16
N TYR A 322 -19.97 -21.31 1.10
CA TYR A 322 -19.37 -20.39 0.17
C TYR A 322 -20.33 -20.16 -1.02
N GLY A 323 -20.12 -19.10 -1.76
CA GLY A 323 -20.91 -18.82 -2.97
C GLY A 323 -21.23 -17.35 -3.14
N PRO A 324 -21.73 -16.95 -4.32
CA PRO A 324 -21.91 -15.53 -4.69
C PRO A 324 -22.81 -14.76 -3.72
N GLN A 325 -23.92 -15.37 -3.27
CA GLN A 325 -24.84 -14.71 -2.34
C GLN A 325 -24.23 -14.48 -0.96
N ARG A 326 -23.42 -15.42 -0.48
CA ARG A 326 -22.71 -15.30 0.80
C ARG A 326 -21.59 -14.27 0.74
N ARG A 327 -20.89 -14.22 -0.36
CA ARG A 327 -19.85 -13.21 -0.63
C ARG A 327 -20.43 -11.82 -0.79
N ALA A 328 -21.61 -11.70 -1.42
CA ALA A 328 -22.27 -10.42 -1.63
C ALA A 328 -22.74 -9.76 -0.33
N ASN A 329 -22.98 -10.51 0.74
CA ASN A 329 -23.50 -9.94 1.98
C ASN A 329 -22.85 -10.54 3.24
N PRO A 330 -21.69 -10.00 3.69
CA PRO A 330 -21.02 -10.45 4.90
C PRO A 330 -21.86 -10.23 6.16
N PHE A 331 -22.79 -9.27 6.16
CA PHE A 331 -23.68 -9.02 7.30
C PHE A 331 -24.64 -10.18 7.53
N ASP A 332 -25.16 -10.80 6.47
CA ASP A 332 -25.97 -12.01 6.58
C ASP A 332 -25.11 -13.25 6.81
N THR A 333 -23.95 -13.34 6.14
CA THR A 333 -23.02 -14.49 6.28
C THR A 333 -22.52 -14.65 7.70
N PHE A 334 -22.18 -13.55 8.37
CA PHE A 334 -21.62 -13.55 9.72
C PHE A 334 -22.61 -13.00 10.77
N LYS A 335 -23.91 -13.06 10.50
CA LYS A 335 -24.95 -12.47 11.39
C LYS A 335 -24.94 -13.03 12.80
N GLU A 336 -24.52 -14.29 12.98
CA GLU A 336 -24.47 -14.92 14.29
C GLU A 336 -23.34 -14.40 15.17
N ILE A 337 -22.23 -13.91 14.58
CA ILE A 337 -21.19 -13.22 15.34
C ILE A 337 -21.74 -11.86 15.82
N PRO A 338 -21.68 -11.53 17.11
CA PRO A 338 -22.15 -10.24 17.61
C PRO A 338 -21.56 -9.05 16.83
N ALA A 339 -22.41 -8.20 16.29
CA ALA A 339 -21.98 -7.06 15.47
C ALA A 339 -21.05 -6.11 16.27
N VAL A 340 -21.26 -5.97 17.57
CA VAL A 340 -20.39 -5.17 18.44
C VAL A 340 -18.97 -5.75 18.52
N ALA A 341 -18.81 -7.08 18.54
CA ALA A 341 -17.48 -7.70 18.58
C ALA A 341 -16.73 -7.47 17.27
N ARG A 342 -17.41 -7.63 16.12
CA ARG A 342 -16.86 -7.36 14.79
C ARG A 342 -16.44 -5.91 14.65
N TYR A 343 -17.31 -4.98 14.97
CA TYR A 343 -17.02 -3.56 14.84
C TYR A 343 -15.91 -3.12 15.80
N GLN A 344 -15.94 -3.58 17.06
CA GLN A 344 -14.88 -3.23 18.02
C GLN A 344 -13.50 -3.77 17.59
N PHE A 345 -13.45 -4.97 16.99
CA PHE A 345 -12.21 -5.49 16.42
C PHE A 345 -11.68 -4.58 15.29
N MET A 346 -12.58 -4.11 14.42
CA MET A 346 -12.19 -3.19 13.35
C MET A 346 -11.74 -1.82 13.91
N LEU A 347 -12.42 -1.29 14.90
CA LEU A 347 -12.04 -0.03 15.56
C LEU A 347 -10.68 -0.14 16.25
N ASP A 348 -10.44 -1.21 17.01
CA ASP A 348 -9.16 -1.44 17.68
C ASP A 348 -7.97 -1.48 16.68
N ASN A 349 -8.24 -1.73 15.41
CA ASN A 349 -7.27 -1.87 14.33
C ASN A 349 -7.59 -0.98 13.11
N ALA A 350 -8.27 0.16 13.31
CA ALA A 350 -8.83 0.92 12.20
C ALA A 350 -7.79 1.42 11.21
N GLU A 351 -6.59 1.77 11.66
CA GLU A 351 -5.49 2.15 10.77
C GLU A 351 -5.14 1.02 9.80
N TYR A 352 -5.02 -0.24 10.28
CA TYR A 352 -4.78 -1.40 9.43
C TYR A 352 -5.90 -1.57 8.39
N PHE A 353 -7.18 -1.53 8.80
CA PHE A 353 -8.29 -1.70 7.88
C PHE A 353 -8.37 -0.60 6.83
N VAL A 354 -8.18 0.66 7.23
CA VAL A 354 -8.14 1.78 6.28
C VAL A 354 -6.96 1.64 5.33
N ARG A 355 -5.79 1.24 5.81
CA ARG A 355 -4.60 0.98 4.99
C ARG A 355 -4.87 -0.12 3.94
N THR A 356 -5.54 -1.21 4.33
CA THR A 356 -5.85 -2.31 3.40
C THR A 356 -6.82 -1.89 2.30
N PHE A 357 -7.89 -1.16 2.58
CA PHE A 357 -8.80 -0.77 1.53
C PHE A 357 -8.29 0.39 0.65
N ILE A 358 -7.41 1.22 1.18
CA ILE A 358 -6.75 2.27 0.40
C ILE A 358 -5.69 1.71 -0.54
N ARG A 359 -4.88 0.75 -0.09
CA ARG A 359 -3.89 0.06 -0.91
C ARG A 359 -4.49 -1.13 -1.67
N GLY A 360 -5.43 -1.85 -1.07
CA GLY A 360 -6.05 -3.04 -1.62
C GLY A 360 -5.09 -4.22 -1.81
N PRO A 361 -5.55 -5.32 -2.40
CA PRO A 361 -4.73 -6.49 -2.72
C PRO A 361 -3.81 -6.26 -3.93
N VAL A 362 -3.49 -5.02 -4.27
CA VAL A 362 -2.80 -4.63 -5.51
C VAL A 362 -1.63 -3.70 -5.20
N CYS A 363 -0.60 -3.76 -6.03
CA CYS A 363 0.57 -2.90 -5.93
C CYS A 363 0.39 -1.52 -6.57
N ARG A 364 -0.66 -1.32 -7.34
CA ARG A 364 -0.96 -0.08 -8.06
C ARG A 364 -2.35 0.38 -7.68
N GLY A 365 -2.58 1.70 -7.65
CA GLY A 365 -3.92 2.27 -7.60
C GLY A 365 -4.76 1.69 -8.72
N GLN A 366 -5.99 1.34 -8.41
CA GLN A 366 -6.90 0.64 -9.31
C GLN A 366 -8.11 1.52 -9.61
N ILE A 367 -8.81 1.25 -10.71
CA ILE A 367 -10.02 1.98 -11.08
C ILE A 367 -11.02 2.00 -9.92
N ALA A 368 -11.12 0.91 -9.17
CA ALA A 368 -12.01 0.81 -8.02
C ALA A 368 -11.73 1.86 -6.92
N THR A 369 -10.46 2.26 -6.71
CA THR A 369 -10.09 3.27 -5.73
C THR A 369 -9.97 4.67 -6.31
N ASP A 370 -10.16 4.85 -7.61
CA ASP A 370 -10.10 6.17 -8.27
C ASP A 370 -11.21 7.12 -7.83
N VAL A 371 -12.24 6.60 -7.18
CA VAL A 371 -13.26 7.41 -6.49
C VAL A 371 -12.66 8.23 -5.33
N ILE A 372 -11.47 7.88 -4.86
CA ILE A 372 -10.70 8.63 -3.86
C ILE A 372 -9.56 9.35 -4.58
N ARG A 373 -9.74 10.63 -4.88
CA ARG A 373 -8.76 11.49 -5.55
C ARG A 373 -8.24 12.62 -4.67
N ASP A 374 -8.91 12.87 -3.57
CA ASP A 374 -8.61 13.88 -2.55
C ASP A 374 -7.96 13.26 -1.32
N HIS A 375 -7.34 14.08 -0.47
CA HIS A 375 -7.04 13.67 0.89
C HIS A 375 -8.29 13.92 1.75
N PHE A 376 -8.44 13.13 2.82
CA PHE A 376 -9.59 13.23 3.72
C PHE A 376 -9.23 12.74 5.13
N TRP A 377 -10.05 13.14 6.11
CA TRP A 377 -10.01 12.57 7.45
C TRP A 377 -11.06 11.49 7.59
N ALA A 378 -10.66 10.37 8.21
CA ALA A 378 -11.56 9.29 8.60
C ALA A 378 -11.78 9.32 10.10
N LEU A 379 -13.03 9.40 10.47
CA LEU A 379 -13.57 9.32 11.83
C LEU A 379 -14.46 8.09 11.94
N PHE A 380 -14.70 7.62 13.16
CA PHE A 380 -15.50 6.43 13.40
C PHE A 380 -16.61 6.73 14.38
N GLN A 381 -17.78 6.10 14.16
CA GLN A 381 -18.91 6.23 15.05
C GLN A 381 -18.71 5.34 16.27
N GLU A 382 -19.06 5.87 17.45
CA GLU A 382 -19.06 5.11 18.71
C GLU A 382 -20.07 3.97 18.64
N PRO A 383 -19.70 2.70 18.96
CA PRO A 383 -20.61 1.56 18.88
C PRO A 383 -21.94 1.75 19.62
N ALA A 384 -21.93 2.43 20.77
CA ALA A 384 -23.14 2.73 21.55
C ALA A 384 -24.11 3.67 20.82
N HIS A 385 -23.64 4.41 19.82
CA HIS A 385 -24.43 5.31 18.99
C HIS A 385 -24.74 4.74 17.59
N ASP A 386 -24.26 3.54 17.27
CA ASP A 386 -24.55 2.87 16.00
C ASP A 386 -25.81 2.02 16.11
N ARG A 387 -26.84 2.37 15.33
CA ARG A 387 -28.12 1.65 15.34
C ARG A 387 -27.99 0.21 14.84
N TYR A 388 -27.07 -0.08 13.93
CA TYR A 388 -26.82 -1.45 13.50
C TYR A 388 -26.29 -2.33 14.64
N ILE A 389 -25.55 -1.73 15.57
CA ILE A 389 -25.04 -2.40 16.77
C ILE A 389 -26.13 -2.51 17.85
N THR A 390 -26.83 -1.41 18.13
CA THR A 390 -27.68 -1.28 19.33
C THR A 390 -29.13 -1.75 19.12
N ASP A 391 -29.61 -1.82 17.88
CA ASP A 391 -31.01 -2.14 17.58
C ASP A 391 -31.15 -3.38 16.68
N ALA A 392 -31.59 -4.47 17.26
CA ALA A 392 -31.77 -5.74 16.53
C ALA A 392 -32.87 -5.69 15.45
N VAL A 393 -33.91 -4.88 15.65
CA VAL A 393 -34.99 -4.74 14.66
C VAL A 393 -34.52 -3.94 13.45
N TYR A 394 -33.83 -2.83 13.70
CA TYR A 394 -33.18 -2.07 12.64
C TYR A 394 -32.19 -2.94 11.88
N ARG A 395 -31.27 -3.63 12.59
CA ARG A 395 -30.28 -4.51 11.99
C ARG A 395 -30.91 -5.56 11.06
N ALA A 396 -32.01 -6.21 11.51
CA ALA A 396 -32.68 -7.22 10.69
C ALA A 396 -33.23 -6.64 9.38
N LYS A 397 -33.79 -5.41 9.41
CA LYS A 397 -34.31 -4.72 8.22
C LYS A 397 -33.19 -4.20 7.32
N ALA A 398 -32.10 -3.70 7.91
CA ALA A 398 -30.98 -3.12 7.19
C ALA A 398 -30.12 -4.18 6.46
N THR A 399 -29.91 -5.36 7.07
CA THR A 399 -29.02 -6.39 6.53
C THR A 399 -29.27 -6.75 5.05
N PRO A 400 -30.48 -6.97 4.56
CA PRO A 400 -30.73 -7.26 3.14
C PRO A 400 -30.32 -6.12 2.19
N LEU A 401 -30.37 -4.88 2.66
CA LEU A 401 -30.06 -3.68 1.88
C LEU A 401 -28.55 -3.42 1.75
N LEU A 402 -27.73 -4.12 2.53
CA LEU A 402 -26.26 -3.97 2.57
C LEU A 402 -25.54 -4.91 1.60
N ALA A 403 -26.25 -5.64 0.75
CA ALA A 403 -25.64 -6.51 -0.25
C ALA A 403 -24.80 -5.72 -1.27
N MET A 404 -23.67 -6.32 -1.68
CA MET A 404 -22.67 -5.73 -2.57
C MET A 404 -22.60 -6.46 -3.92
N PRO A 405 -22.13 -5.81 -5.01
CA PRO A 405 -22.08 -6.41 -6.34
C PRO A 405 -21.03 -7.51 -6.54
N GLY A 406 -20.01 -7.51 -5.78
CA GLY A 406 -18.75 -8.27 -5.69
C GLY A 406 -18.44 -9.46 -6.64
N GLN A 407 -19.39 -9.94 -7.45
CA GLN A 407 -19.25 -11.26 -8.07
C GLN A 407 -19.79 -11.37 -9.51
N ASN A 408 -20.31 -10.29 -10.05
CA ASN A 408 -20.88 -10.36 -11.41
C ASN A 408 -19.86 -9.88 -12.45
N ASP A 409 -19.47 -10.77 -13.36
CA ASP A 409 -18.56 -10.49 -14.48
C ASP A 409 -19.32 -10.15 -15.77
N ASP A 410 -20.65 -9.98 -15.71
CA ASP A 410 -21.47 -9.67 -16.89
C ASP A 410 -21.39 -8.19 -17.26
N VAL A 411 -20.73 -7.89 -18.36
CA VAL A 411 -20.55 -6.52 -18.86
C VAL A 411 -21.86 -5.89 -19.28
N GLY A 412 -22.85 -6.66 -19.72
CA GLY A 412 -24.14 -6.17 -20.21
C GLY A 412 -25.04 -5.63 -19.11
N SER A 413 -24.81 -6.00 -17.85
CA SER A 413 -25.70 -5.69 -16.72
C SER A 413 -25.22 -4.55 -15.82
N VAL A 414 -24.06 -3.92 -16.11
CA VAL A 414 -23.45 -2.92 -15.19
C VAL A 414 -24.39 -1.77 -14.82
N LEU A 415 -25.11 -1.20 -15.79
CA LEU A 415 -26.01 -0.07 -15.53
C LEU A 415 -27.27 -0.49 -14.76
N SER A 416 -27.88 -1.63 -15.09
CA SER A 416 -29.07 -2.11 -14.39
C SER A 416 -28.75 -2.49 -12.94
N LEU A 417 -27.61 -3.17 -12.73
CA LEU A 417 -27.14 -3.51 -11.40
C LEU A 417 -26.85 -2.25 -10.56
N TRP A 418 -26.27 -1.21 -11.17
CA TRP A 418 -26.01 0.03 -10.45
C TRP A 418 -27.32 0.69 -9.99
N HIS A 419 -28.38 0.72 -10.81
CA HIS A 419 -29.69 1.21 -10.39
C HIS A 419 -30.24 0.44 -9.20
N ASP A 420 -30.18 -0.90 -9.23
CA ASP A 420 -30.63 -1.74 -8.12
C ASP A 420 -29.89 -1.45 -6.81
N TYR A 421 -28.58 -1.24 -6.88
CA TYR A 421 -27.78 -0.91 -5.68
C TYR A 421 -28.04 0.50 -5.18
N ARG A 422 -28.24 1.47 -6.08
CA ARG A 422 -28.65 2.83 -5.72
C ARG A 422 -29.99 2.81 -5.00
N ASP A 423 -30.96 2.09 -5.52
CA ASP A 423 -32.31 2.03 -4.94
C ASP A 423 -32.26 1.36 -3.55
N LYS A 424 -31.54 0.27 -3.39
CA LYS A 424 -31.27 -0.34 -2.07
C LYS A 424 -30.56 0.61 -1.13
N ARG A 425 -29.60 1.38 -1.63
CA ARG A 425 -28.92 2.39 -0.83
C ARG A 425 -29.88 3.48 -0.38
N ASN A 426 -30.76 3.96 -1.24
CA ASN A 426 -31.75 4.97 -0.87
C ASN A 426 -32.73 4.43 0.18
N GLU A 427 -33.24 3.20 -0.01
CA GLU A 427 -34.08 2.52 1.00
C GLU A 427 -33.33 2.34 2.33
N TYR A 428 -32.04 2.01 2.29
CA TYR A 428 -31.21 1.92 3.50
C TYR A 428 -31.10 3.28 4.21
N GLU A 429 -30.88 4.37 3.47
CA GLU A 429 -30.78 5.72 4.07
C GLU A 429 -32.12 6.21 4.63
N ASP A 430 -33.25 5.87 3.99
CA ASP A 430 -34.58 6.12 4.56
C ASP A 430 -34.76 5.40 5.90
N LEU A 431 -34.52 4.09 5.90
CA LEU A 431 -34.58 3.27 7.11
C LEU A 431 -33.65 3.78 8.21
N ARG A 432 -32.47 4.25 7.81
CA ARG A 432 -31.47 4.81 8.72
C ARG A 432 -31.94 6.15 9.29
N SER A 433 -32.46 7.05 8.47
CA SER A 433 -32.99 8.35 8.89
C SER A 433 -34.09 8.17 9.92
N ASP A 434 -35.03 7.28 9.67
CA ASP A 434 -36.09 6.94 10.62
C ASP A 434 -35.54 6.40 11.95
N ALA A 435 -34.57 5.51 11.90
CA ALA A 435 -33.95 4.91 13.09
C ALA A 435 -33.20 5.94 13.95
N TYR A 436 -32.61 6.94 13.32
CA TYR A 436 -31.86 7.99 14.02
C TYR A 436 -32.71 9.19 14.43
N ALA A 437 -33.88 9.40 13.84
CA ALA A 437 -34.78 10.52 14.16
C ALA A 437 -35.18 10.58 15.64
N HIS A 438 -35.21 9.43 16.31
CA HIS A 438 -35.56 9.31 17.73
C HIS A 438 -34.36 9.24 18.67
N MET A 439 -33.13 9.38 18.14
CA MET A 439 -31.90 9.40 18.93
C MET A 439 -31.59 10.83 19.41
N PRO A 440 -30.82 10.97 20.49
CA PRO A 440 -30.26 12.27 20.81
C PRO A 440 -29.46 12.83 19.63
N PRO A 441 -29.51 14.16 19.41
CA PRO A 441 -28.71 14.78 18.35
C PRO A 441 -27.24 14.36 18.37
N PRO A 442 -26.62 14.03 17.20
CA PRO A 442 -25.26 13.56 17.16
C PRO A 442 -24.28 14.66 17.61
N GLY A 443 -23.36 14.31 18.49
CA GLY A 443 -22.40 15.22 19.09
C GLY A 443 -21.05 14.55 19.30
N TRP A 444 -20.23 15.11 20.19
CA TRP A 444 -18.89 14.57 20.48
C TRP A 444 -18.91 13.14 21.02
N ALA A 445 -19.96 12.73 21.72
CA ALA A 445 -20.12 11.36 22.20
C ALA A 445 -20.40 10.36 21.06
N THR A 446 -20.84 10.85 19.91
CA THR A 446 -21.07 10.02 18.72
C THR A 446 -19.77 9.57 18.07
N LEU A 447 -18.66 10.29 18.32
CA LEU A 447 -17.35 9.97 17.76
C LEU A 447 -16.60 9.02 18.69
N TRP A 448 -16.18 7.90 18.12
CA TRP A 448 -15.34 6.95 18.84
C TRP A 448 -13.98 7.56 19.21
N ALA A 449 -13.52 7.25 20.41
CA ALA A 449 -12.31 7.82 21.00
C ALA A 449 -11.56 6.79 21.86
N GLY A 450 -11.65 5.52 21.51
CA GLY A 450 -11.11 4.42 22.34
C GLY A 450 -9.59 4.27 22.29
N ASN A 451 -8.94 4.68 21.21
CA ASN A 451 -7.47 4.66 21.10
C ASN A 451 -6.99 5.62 19.99
N ASP A 452 -5.69 5.58 19.65
CA ASP A 452 -5.06 6.42 18.64
C ASP A 452 -5.50 6.13 17.19
N ASN A 453 -6.25 5.05 16.95
CA ASN A 453 -6.90 4.78 15.64
C ASN A 453 -8.16 5.63 15.39
N ALA A 454 -8.62 6.40 16.38
CA ALA A 454 -9.86 7.14 16.30
C ALA A 454 -9.87 8.25 15.24
N LEU A 455 -8.70 8.77 14.90
CA LEU A 455 -8.49 9.87 13.97
C LEU A 455 -7.42 9.48 12.96
N LEU A 456 -7.80 9.39 11.68
CA LEU A 456 -6.87 9.03 10.62
C LEU A 456 -6.88 10.08 9.51
N THR A 457 -5.69 10.38 8.99
CA THR A 457 -5.52 11.18 7.76
C THR A 457 -5.10 10.29 6.62
N ILE A 458 -5.82 10.37 5.52
CA ILE A 458 -5.54 9.66 4.27
C ILE A 458 -5.04 10.65 3.24
N PHE A 459 -3.84 10.42 2.72
CA PHE A 459 -3.27 11.18 1.62
C PHE A 459 -3.35 10.36 0.34
N ARG A 460 -3.92 10.95 -0.70
CA ARG A 460 -3.89 10.39 -2.05
C ARG A 460 -2.73 11.01 -2.82
N HIS A 461 -1.93 10.17 -3.46
CA HIS A 461 -0.84 10.57 -4.32
C HIS A 461 -0.74 9.60 -5.51
N PHE A 462 -0.91 10.09 -6.71
CA PHE A 462 -1.01 9.29 -7.94
C PHE A 462 -1.98 8.10 -7.82
N ASP A 463 -1.48 6.92 -8.08
CA ASP A 463 -2.17 5.64 -8.00
C ASP A 463 -1.98 4.95 -6.64
N SER A 464 -1.48 5.66 -5.66
CA SER A 464 -1.28 5.16 -4.29
C SER A 464 -1.89 6.11 -3.27
N ALA A 465 -1.93 5.67 -2.03
CA ALA A 465 -2.31 6.48 -0.89
C ALA A 465 -1.59 6.01 0.39
N THR A 466 -1.50 6.88 1.37
CA THR A 466 -1.02 6.55 2.71
C THR A 466 -2.04 6.89 3.77
N VAL A 467 -1.98 6.16 4.88
CA VAL A 467 -2.82 6.34 6.05
C VAL A 467 -1.93 6.64 7.25
N ASN A 468 -2.25 7.70 7.96
CA ASN A 468 -1.52 8.11 9.14
C ASN A 468 -2.47 8.38 10.30
N LYS A 469 -2.07 7.99 11.48
CA LYS A 469 -2.79 8.35 12.71
C LYS A 469 -2.68 9.84 12.96
N GLY A 470 -3.79 10.45 13.33
CA GLY A 470 -3.90 11.86 13.64
C GLY A 470 -4.49 12.71 12.55
N LEU A 471 -4.61 14.00 12.86
CA LEU A 471 -5.12 15.04 11.96
C LEU A 471 -3.93 15.80 11.39
N ILE A 472 -3.46 15.41 10.22
CA ILE A 472 -2.25 15.95 9.60
C ILE A 472 -2.64 16.85 8.42
N GLY A 473 -1.90 17.93 8.24
CA GLY A 473 -2.14 18.91 7.17
C GLY A 473 -3.31 19.84 7.46
N ASP A 474 -3.72 20.58 6.46
CA ASP A 474 -4.90 21.47 6.52
C ASP A 474 -6.20 20.66 6.54
N LEU A 475 -7.31 21.33 6.92
CA LEU A 475 -8.65 20.74 6.86
C LEU A 475 -8.95 20.25 5.44
N PRO A 476 -9.22 18.95 5.25
CA PRO A 476 -9.53 18.43 3.93
C PRO A 476 -10.90 18.90 3.43
N THR A 477 -11.09 18.82 2.11
CA THR A 477 -12.39 19.12 1.50
C THR A 477 -13.47 18.24 2.09
N THR A 478 -13.23 16.93 2.19
CA THR A 478 -14.18 15.96 2.73
C THR A 478 -13.70 15.34 4.03
N VAL A 479 -14.63 15.04 4.92
CA VAL A 479 -14.43 14.26 6.14
C VAL A 479 -15.42 13.10 6.11
N TRP A 480 -14.95 11.91 6.43
CA TRP A 480 -15.76 10.70 6.41
C TRP A 480 -15.99 10.20 7.83
N LEU A 481 -17.25 9.92 8.16
CA LEU A 481 -17.62 9.28 9.41
C LEU A 481 -18.11 7.86 9.12
N PHE A 482 -17.31 6.87 9.47
CA PHE A 482 -17.65 5.47 9.33
C PHE A 482 -18.48 4.98 10.51
N ASP A 483 -19.68 4.46 10.25
CA ASP A 483 -20.35 3.50 11.11
C ASP A 483 -19.94 2.07 10.74
N TYR A 484 -20.41 1.07 11.49
CA TYR A 484 -20.03 -0.32 11.23
C TYR A 484 -20.42 -0.78 9.80
N PRO A 485 -21.67 -0.54 9.30
CA PRO A 485 -22.01 -0.93 7.94
C PRO A 485 -21.16 -0.28 6.85
N LEU A 486 -20.74 0.96 7.02
CA LEU A 486 -19.89 1.66 6.06
C LEU A 486 -18.47 1.09 6.06
N LEU A 487 -17.88 0.87 7.23
CA LEU A 487 -16.52 0.36 7.37
C LEU A 487 -16.40 -1.07 6.84
N GLU A 488 -17.30 -1.96 7.23
CA GLU A 488 -17.31 -3.36 6.81
C GLU A 488 -17.53 -3.50 5.29
N ARG A 489 -18.48 -2.74 4.70
CA ARG A 489 -18.71 -2.75 3.25
C ARG A 489 -17.51 -2.23 2.48
N THR A 490 -16.87 -1.17 2.97
CA THR A 490 -15.65 -0.65 2.34
C THR A 490 -14.57 -1.71 2.29
N TYR A 491 -14.35 -2.39 3.40
CA TYR A 491 -13.34 -3.44 3.50
C TYR A 491 -13.65 -4.61 2.56
N TYR A 492 -14.87 -5.14 2.61
CA TYR A 492 -15.24 -6.26 1.73
C TYR A 492 -15.20 -5.87 0.26
N GLN A 493 -15.73 -4.71 -0.11
CA GLN A 493 -15.80 -4.30 -1.51
C GLN A 493 -14.41 -4.08 -2.15
N LEU A 494 -13.47 -3.51 -1.41
CA LEU A 494 -12.16 -3.14 -1.94
C LEU A 494 -11.05 -4.15 -1.64
N VAL A 495 -11.29 -5.09 -0.71
CA VAL A 495 -10.27 -6.03 -0.26
C VAL A 495 -10.70 -7.47 -0.48
N VAL A 496 -11.73 -7.95 0.23
CA VAL A 496 -12.10 -9.37 0.23
C VAL A 496 -12.69 -9.81 -1.10
N ASN A 497 -13.67 -9.05 -1.61
CA ASN A 497 -14.38 -9.35 -2.86
C ASN A 497 -13.66 -8.85 -4.11
N PHE A 498 -12.63 -8.02 -3.97
CA PHE A 498 -11.95 -7.46 -5.13
C PHE A 498 -11.05 -8.48 -5.80
N ASP A 499 -11.30 -8.67 -7.10
CA ASP A 499 -10.51 -9.55 -7.95
C ASP A 499 -9.62 -8.73 -8.90
N VAL A 500 -8.35 -8.64 -8.57
CA VAL A 500 -7.34 -7.92 -9.37
C VAL A 500 -7.16 -8.51 -10.78
N TYR A 501 -7.48 -9.79 -10.94
CA TYR A 501 -7.42 -10.52 -12.22
C TYR A 501 -8.77 -10.52 -12.96
N GLY A 502 -9.76 -9.82 -12.43
CA GLY A 502 -11.10 -9.69 -12.97
C GLY A 502 -11.15 -8.88 -14.27
N ASN A 503 -12.32 -8.86 -14.89
CA ASN A 503 -12.58 -8.08 -16.10
C ASN A 503 -12.99 -6.63 -15.77
N VAL A 504 -13.19 -5.82 -16.81
CA VAL A 504 -13.60 -4.41 -16.69
C VAL A 504 -14.94 -4.27 -15.96
N SER A 505 -15.88 -5.19 -16.16
CA SER A 505 -17.19 -5.15 -15.51
C SER A 505 -17.07 -5.21 -13.99
N HIS A 506 -16.25 -6.14 -13.50
CA HIS A 506 -15.97 -6.26 -12.07
C HIS A 506 -15.38 -4.97 -11.48
N GLN A 507 -14.39 -4.37 -12.15
CA GLN A 507 -13.75 -3.13 -11.68
C GLN A 507 -14.71 -1.94 -11.67
N VAL A 508 -15.52 -1.79 -12.73
CA VAL A 508 -16.50 -0.71 -12.85
C VAL A 508 -17.60 -0.85 -11.79
N GLN A 509 -18.13 -2.04 -11.58
CA GLN A 509 -19.14 -2.28 -10.55
C GLN A 509 -18.59 -2.00 -9.16
N THR A 510 -17.37 -2.44 -8.86
CA THR A 510 -16.70 -2.16 -7.59
C THR A 510 -16.58 -0.65 -7.38
N ARG A 511 -16.15 0.09 -8.38
CA ARG A 511 -16.02 1.54 -8.30
C ARG A 511 -17.35 2.24 -8.09
N LEU A 512 -18.38 1.92 -8.87
CA LEU A 512 -19.70 2.54 -8.78
C LEU A 512 -20.35 2.27 -7.41
N TYR A 513 -20.21 1.05 -6.91
CA TYR A 513 -20.73 0.73 -5.59
C TYR A 513 -19.94 1.45 -4.47
N PHE A 514 -18.64 1.57 -4.61
CA PHE A 514 -17.84 2.28 -3.61
C PHE A 514 -18.19 3.77 -3.55
N ASP A 515 -18.63 4.35 -4.65
CA ASP A 515 -19.14 5.72 -4.65
C ASP A 515 -20.38 5.89 -3.74
N LEU A 516 -21.29 4.91 -3.74
CA LEU A 516 -22.43 4.90 -2.80
C LEU A 516 -21.95 4.85 -1.33
N ILE A 517 -20.90 4.08 -1.03
CA ILE A 517 -20.33 3.99 0.32
C ILE A 517 -19.68 5.33 0.71
N ARG A 518 -18.89 5.93 -0.20
CA ARG A 518 -18.26 7.22 0.03
C ARG A 518 -19.31 8.29 0.37
N ASN A 519 -20.34 8.41 -0.45
CA ASN A 519 -21.43 9.35 -0.19
C ASN A 519 -22.08 9.09 1.18
N GLY A 520 -22.30 7.82 1.55
CA GLY A 520 -22.82 7.46 2.87
C GLY A 520 -21.94 7.94 4.02
N ALA A 521 -20.62 7.81 3.91
CA ALA A 521 -19.66 8.27 4.93
C ALA A 521 -19.62 9.81 5.04
N GLU A 522 -19.70 10.50 3.90
CA GLU A 522 -19.78 11.97 3.83
C GLU A 522 -21.06 12.50 4.45
N VAL A 523 -22.22 11.93 4.08
CA VAL A 523 -23.53 12.28 4.64
C VAL A 523 -23.58 11.99 6.15
N ASN A 524 -22.98 10.88 6.59
CA ASN A 524 -22.89 10.56 8.01
C ASN A 524 -22.10 11.61 8.80
N PHE A 525 -21.01 12.12 8.23
CA PHE A 525 -20.28 13.26 8.81
C PHE A 525 -21.13 14.51 8.87
N LEU A 526 -21.91 14.81 7.82
CA LEU A 526 -22.71 16.04 7.75
C LEU A 526 -23.79 16.10 8.82
N ARG A 527 -24.20 14.97 9.40
CA ARG A 527 -25.11 14.96 10.56
C ARG A 527 -24.54 15.69 11.79
N LEU A 528 -23.20 15.83 11.86
CA LEU A 528 -22.53 16.62 12.90
C LEU A 528 -22.56 18.13 12.62
N MET A 529 -22.89 18.53 11.40
CA MET A 529 -22.94 19.94 10.99
C MET A 529 -24.34 20.54 11.27
N PRO A 530 -24.46 21.88 11.41
CA PRO A 530 -25.75 22.54 11.50
C PRO A 530 -26.66 22.16 10.33
N ALA A 531 -27.91 21.82 10.61
CA ALA A 531 -28.85 21.29 9.63
C ALA A 531 -28.99 22.19 8.39
N ASN A 532 -29.14 23.50 8.58
CA ASN A 532 -29.24 24.51 7.54
C ASN A 532 -27.96 24.75 6.70
N LYS A 533 -26.86 24.05 7.01
CA LYS A 533 -25.58 24.15 6.28
C LYS A 533 -25.21 22.88 5.50
N ARG A 534 -25.89 21.77 5.76
CA ARG A 534 -25.53 20.46 5.21
C ARG A 534 -25.61 20.41 3.69
N ASP A 535 -26.69 20.95 3.11
CA ASP A 535 -26.86 20.97 1.66
C ASP A 535 -25.80 21.86 0.97
N ASP A 536 -25.51 23.03 1.52
CA ASP A 536 -24.46 23.92 1.03
C ASP A 536 -23.07 23.25 1.07
N ILE A 537 -22.75 22.57 2.17
CA ILE A 537 -21.47 21.85 2.33
C ILE A 537 -21.39 20.71 1.34
N LEU A 538 -22.41 19.86 1.26
CA LEU A 538 -22.46 18.75 0.32
C LEU A 538 -22.39 19.24 -1.13
N GLY A 539 -23.14 20.29 -1.46
CA GLY A 539 -23.13 20.93 -2.78
C GLY A 539 -21.73 21.43 -3.16
N SER A 540 -20.96 21.97 -2.19
CA SER A 540 -19.60 22.42 -2.42
C SER A 540 -18.63 21.26 -2.77
N TRP A 541 -18.87 20.08 -2.23
CA TRP A 541 -18.06 18.89 -2.54
C TRP A 541 -18.34 18.31 -3.92
N TYR A 542 -19.57 18.49 -4.43
CA TYR A 542 -20.04 18.00 -5.73
C TYR A 542 -20.00 19.05 -6.84
N GLN A 543 -19.29 20.19 -6.63
CA GLN A 543 -19.15 21.22 -7.66
C GLN A 543 -18.54 20.62 -8.94
N ASN A 544 -19.02 21.11 -10.08
CA ASN A 544 -18.62 20.68 -11.41
C ASN A 544 -18.94 19.22 -11.76
N SER A 545 -19.75 18.51 -11.00
CA SER A 545 -20.17 17.14 -11.32
C SER A 545 -21.08 17.05 -12.57
N GLY A 546 -21.50 18.20 -13.12
CA GLY A 546 -22.17 18.31 -14.41
C GLY A 546 -23.51 17.55 -14.51
N LYS A 547 -23.87 17.18 -15.75
CA LYS A 547 -25.10 16.41 -16.04
C LYS A 547 -25.14 15.03 -15.37
N VAL A 548 -24.01 14.56 -14.88
CA VAL A 548 -23.87 13.24 -14.28
C VAL A 548 -24.55 13.19 -12.91
N LYS A 549 -24.70 14.33 -12.22
CA LYS A 549 -25.51 14.44 -10.99
C LYS A 549 -26.95 13.96 -11.20
N MET A 550 -27.51 14.09 -12.40
CA MET A 550 -28.86 13.63 -12.74
C MET A 550 -29.02 12.11 -12.73
N TRP A 551 -27.92 11.35 -12.87
CA TRP A 551 -27.95 9.89 -12.85
C TRP A 551 -27.76 9.31 -11.45
N LEU A 552 -27.29 10.14 -10.49
CA LEU A 552 -27.05 9.71 -9.12
C LEU A 552 -28.34 9.53 -8.34
N ASP A 553 -29.26 10.45 -8.50
CA ASP A 553 -30.56 10.43 -7.86
C ASP A 553 -30.51 9.97 -6.38
N TYR A 554 -29.52 10.55 -5.67
CA TYR A 554 -29.39 10.29 -4.24
C TYR A 554 -30.51 10.97 -3.50
N GLN A 555 -30.96 10.33 -2.44
CA GLN A 555 -31.90 10.93 -1.54
C GLN A 555 -31.41 12.29 -1.03
N ALA A 556 -32.32 13.23 -0.86
CA ALA A 556 -32.04 14.54 -0.29
C ALA A 556 -31.41 14.38 1.11
N ILE A 557 -30.42 15.21 1.39
CA ILE A 557 -29.80 15.23 2.72
C ILE A 557 -30.80 15.71 3.76
N ASP A 558 -30.78 15.10 4.95
CA ASP A 558 -31.57 15.58 6.08
C ASP A 558 -31.03 16.96 6.54
N ASP A 559 -31.84 18.00 6.29
CA ASP A 559 -31.57 19.39 6.65
C ASP A 559 -32.41 19.86 7.85
N SER A 560 -33.12 18.96 8.51
CA SER A 560 -34.09 19.24 9.58
C SER A 560 -33.63 18.76 10.96
N THR A 561 -33.01 17.60 11.06
CA THR A 561 -32.56 17.03 12.34
C THR A 561 -31.43 17.87 12.94
N PRO A 562 -31.53 18.37 14.16
CA PRO A 562 -30.48 19.20 14.76
C PRO A 562 -29.20 18.42 15.05
N THR A 563 -28.07 19.11 15.08
CA THR A 563 -26.82 18.58 15.63
C THR A 563 -26.73 18.91 17.13
N GLY A 564 -26.08 18.02 17.90
CA GLY A 564 -25.70 18.27 19.29
C GLY A 564 -24.40 19.06 19.44
N MET A 565 -23.72 19.37 18.30
CA MET A 565 -22.50 20.15 18.30
C MET A 565 -22.79 21.65 18.27
N LYS A 566 -22.18 22.38 19.19
CA LYS A 566 -22.22 23.85 19.19
C LYS A 566 -21.10 24.35 18.27
N LEU A 567 -21.42 24.60 17.00
CA LEU A 567 -20.48 25.07 15.99
C LEU A 567 -20.80 26.51 15.56
N ASP A 568 -19.77 27.24 15.10
CA ASP A 568 -19.96 28.56 14.48
C ASP A 568 -20.71 28.39 13.14
N GLU A 569 -21.84 29.06 12.97
CA GLU A 569 -22.64 28.96 11.77
C GLU A 569 -22.00 29.60 10.52
N LYS A 570 -21.00 30.46 10.70
CA LYS A 570 -20.30 31.10 9.57
C LYS A 570 -19.35 30.11 8.88
N ASP A 571 -18.60 29.35 9.67
CA ASP A 571 -17.69 28.32 9.17
C ASP A 571 -17.70 27.09 10.09
N PRO A 572 -18.75 26.29 10.02
CA PRO A 572 -18.91 25.15 10.95
C PRO A 572 -17.82 24.08 10.78
N LYS A 573 -17.29 23.92 9.56
CA LYS A 573 -16.20 22.94 9.33
C LYS A 573 -14.91 23.36 10.01
N ARG A 574 -14.49 24.61 9.90
CA ARG A 574 -13.30 25.13 10.57
C ARG A 574 -13.45 25.13 12.10
N ASP A 575 -14.62 25.46 12.60
CA ASP A 575 -14.86 25.39 14.05
C ASP A 575 -14.87 23.93 14.55
N PHE A 576 -15.43 23.01 13.76
CA PHE A 576 -15.34 21.58 14.03
C PHE A 576 -13.86 21.12 14.06
N GLU A 577 -13.07 21.49 13.05
CA GLU A 577 -11.63 21.20 13.01
C GLU A 577 -10.92 21.66 14.28
N ARG A 578 -11.08 22.93 14.65
CA ARG A 578 -10.43 23.49 15.83
C ARG A 578 -10.77 22.70 17.09
N LYS A 579 -12.05 22.40 17.30
CA LYS A 579 -12.52 21.63 18.47
C LYS A 579 -12.08 20.16 18.42
N LEU A 580 -12.00 19.57 17.22
CA LEU A 580 -11.51 18.22 17.04
C LEU A 580 -10.02 18.11 17.35
N ILE A 581 -9.21 19.10 16.96
CA ILE A 581 -7.77 19.18 17.26
C ILE A 581 -7.57 19.31 18.78
N GLU A 582 -8.36 20.18 19.46
CA GLU A 582 -8.32 20.28 20.92
C GLU A 582 -8.61 18.92 21.59
N ARG A 583 -9.60 18.19 21.07
CA ARG A 583 -9.95 16.84 21.56
C ARG A 583 -8.89 15.80 21.22
N ALA A 584 -8.25 15.89 20.07
CA ALA A 584 -7.22 14.94 19.63
C ALA A 584 -6.05 14.84 20.61
N GLY A 585 -5.70 15.94 21.30
CA GLY A 585 -4.69 15.94 22.37
C GLY A 585 -5.00 14.96 23.52
N THR A 586 -6.26 14.59 23.72
CA THR A 586 -6.66 13.59 24.74
C THR A 586 -6.48 12.14 24.27
N LEU A 587 -6.22 11.93 22.99
CA LEU A 587 -6.10 10.61 22.35
C LEU A 587 -4.65 10.20 22.06
N ASN A 588 -3.68 10.87 22.66
CA ASN A 588 -2.24 10.69 22.44
C ASN A 588 -1.82 10.85 20.96
N VAL A 589 -2.57 11.64 20.21
CA VAL A 589 -2.25 11.99 18.83
C VAL A 589 -1.18 13.07 18.82
N ALA A 590 -0.12 12.86 18.05
CA ALA A 590 0.97 13.83 17.95
C ALA A 590 0.48 15.15 17.35
N PRO A 591 0.90 16.31 17.89
CA PRO A 591 0.59 17.60 17.29
C PRO A 591 1.28 17.75 15.93
N ASP A 592 0.67 18.55 15.05
CA ASP A 592 1.19 18.85 13.71
C ASP A 592 1.62 20.32 13.58
N PRO A 593 2.72 20.74 14.24
CA PRO A 593 3.11 22.15 14.30
C PRO A 593 3.68 22.71 13.00
N ILE A 594 4.21 21.85 12.11
CA ILE A 594 4.74 22.30 10.82
C ILE A 594 3.61 22.81 9.94
N ASN A 595 2.53 22.05 9.81
CA ASN A 595 1.39 22.41 8.97
C ASN A 595 0.42 23.39 9.64
N ARG A 596 0.45 23.47 10.98
CA ARG A 596 -0.39 24.37 11.78
C ARG A 596 0.46 25.38 12.54
N CYS A 597 1.39 26.02 11.82
CA CYS A 597 2.29 27.00 12.40
C CYS A 597 1.53 28.16 13.05
N SER A 598 1.82 28.45 14.29
CA SER A 598 1.29 29.58 15.06
C SER A 598 2.43 30.39 15.70
N GLY A 599 3.15 31.16 14.88
CA GLY A 599 4.24 32.02 15.36
C GLY A 599 5.45 31.25 15.90
N ALA A 600 5.63 31.19 17.22
CA ALA A 600 6.79 30.52 17.84
C ALA A 600 6.74 28.99 17.82
N TYR A 601 5.62 28.39 17.41
CA TYR A 601 5.38 26.93 17.51
C TYR A 601 5.22 26.29 16.13
N CYS A 602 6.21 26.44 15.27
CA CYS A 602 6.22 25.86 13.93
C CYS A 602 7.10 24.62 13.81
N SER A 603 7.64 24.13 14.91
CA SER A 603 8.51 22.95 14.96
C SER A 603 8.09 21.97 16.04
N ARG A 604 8.45 20.71 15.84
CA ARG A 604 8.15 19.64 16.79
C ARG A 604 8.96 19.80 18.08
N PRO A 605 8.37 19.50 19.23
CA PRO A 605 9.11 19.47 20.49
C PRO A 605 10.30 18.50 20.42
N GLY A 606 11.47 18.90 20.94
CA GLY A 606 12.64 18.01 21.07
C GLY A 606 13.39 17.70 19.77
N VAL A 607 13.03 18.29 18.63
CA VAL A 607 13.71 18.04 17.35
C VAL A 607 15.16 18.55 17.33
N GLY A 608 15.50 19.50 18.21
CA GLY A 608 16.79 20.16 18.31
C GLY A 608 16.85 21.48 17.51
N PRO A 609 17.78 22.39 17.83
CA PRO A 609 17.76 23.76 17.33
C PRO A 609 17.87 23.83 15.80
N VAL A 610 18.81 23.10 15.19
CA VAL A 610 19.02 23.11 13.74
C VAL A 610 17.76 22.68 12.99
N PHE A 611 17.14 21.57 13.41
CA PHE A 611 15.93 21.07 12.77
C PHE A 611 14.68 21.87 13.17
N SER A 612 14.70 22.58 14.28
CA SER A 612 13.65 23.54 14.62
C SER A 612 13.62 24.70 13.61
N GLU A 613 14.77 25.24 13.24
CA GLU A 613 14.90 26.28 12.21
C GLU A 613 14.47 25.74 10.83
N VAL A 614 14.84 24.47 10.51
CA VAL A 614 14.41 23.78 9.30
C VAL A 614 12.89 23.67 9.24
N GLU A 615 12.24 23.17 10.29
CA GLU A 615 10.78 22.99 10.31
C GLU A 615 10.04 24.33 10.26
N GLN A 616 10.59 25.36 10.91
CA GLN A 616 10.06 26.73 10.82
C GLN A 616 10.17 27.30 9.39
N ALA A 617 11.27 27.04 8.69
CA ALA A 617 11.39 27.46 7.29
C ALA A 617 10.40 26.69 6.39
N LEU A 618 10.30 25.37 6.55
CA LEU A 618 9.39 24.53 5.78
C LEU A 618 7.91 24.89 5.98
N SER A 619 7.52 25.34 7.18
CA SER A 619 6.14 25.74 7.48
C SER A 619 5.64 26.90 6.60
N ARG A 620 6.54 27.71 6.02
CA ARG A 620 6.20 28.78 5.07
C ARG A 620 5.58 28.23 3.77
N LEU A 621 5.97 27.02 3.35
CA LEU A 621 5.47 26.40 2.12
C LEU A 621 4.04 25.86 2.26
N VAL A 622 3.62 25.49 3.47
CA VAL A 622 2.30 24.90 3.73
C VAL A 622 1.20 25.93 4.02
N ALA A 623 1.58 27.17 4.25
CA ALA A 623 0.64 28.23 4.68
C ALA A 623 -0.31 28.73 3.59
N ARG A 624 -0.10 28.34 2.32
CA ARG A 624 -0.80 28.93 1.17
C ARG A 624 -1.16 27.87 0.13
N PRO A 625 -2.35 27.99 -0.50
CA PRO A 625 -2.70 27.17 -1.68
C PRO A 625 -1.89 27.60 -2.91
N ALA A 626 -1.95 26.79 -3.99
CA ALA A 626 -1.23 27.04 -5.23
C ALA A 626 -1.57 28.39 -5.90
N ALA A 627 -2.75 28.94 -5.70
CA ALA A 627 -3.08 30.28 -6.13
C ALA A 627 -2.15 31.35 -5.51
N GLY A 628 -1.70 31.13 -4.27
CA GLY A 628 -0.77 32.02 -3.55
C GLY A 628 0.70 31.56 -3.61
N LEU A 629 0.95 30.30 -3.89
CA LEU A 629 2.28 29.68 -4.02
C LEU A 629 2.36 28.84 -5.30
N LYS A 630 2.49 29.47 -6.44
CA LYS A 630 2.33 28.86 -7.76
C LYS A 630 3.30 27.71 -8.07
N VAL A 631 4.48 27.66 -7.43
CA VAL A 631 5.45 26.59 -7.59
C VAL A 631 4.87 25.22 -7.21
N ILE A 632 3.83 25.17 -6.38
CA ILE A 632 3.11 23.94 -6.04
C ILE A 632 2.66 23.20 -7.31
N GLY A 633 2.26 23.94 -8.35
CA GLY A 633 1.87 23.37 -9.65
C GLY A 633 2.97 22.62 -10.38
N GLN A 634 4.24 22.86 -10.06
CA GLN A 634 5.41 22.22 -10.67
C GLN A 634 5.92 21.00 -9.86
N LEU A 635 5.48 20.87 -8.61
CA LEU A 635 5.91 19.78 -7.75
C LEU A 635 5.15 18.48 -8.06
N PRO A 636 5.84 17.32 -8.01
CA PRO A 636 5.19 16.02 -7.95
C PRO A 636 4.28 15.86 -6.71
N GLU A 637 3.45 14.83 -6.71
CA GLU A 637 2.51 14.62 -5.60
C GLU A 637 3.21 14.15 -4.32
N ALA A 638 4.29 13.37 -4.43
CA ALA A 638 5.06 12.88 -3.29
C ALA A 638 6.56 13.16 -3.47
N THR A 639 7.03 14.26 -2.90
CA THR A 639 8.42 14.69 -2.94
C THR A 639 9.09 14.44 -1.59
N MET A 640 10.27 13.84 -1.59
CA MET A 640 11.05 13.61 -0.37
C MET A 640 12.10 14.70 -0.20
N LEU A 641 12.18 15.27 0.99
CA LEU A 641 13.22 16.21 1.39
C LEU A 641 14.17 15.48 2.34
N ARG A 642 15.34 15.11 1.86
CA ARG A 642 16.41 14.57 2.69
C ARG A 642 17.25 15.75 3.20
N ILE A 643 17.13 16.05 4.48
CA ILE A 643 17.82 17.21 5.09
C ILE A 643 18.85 16.70 6.10
N GLN A 644 20.10 17.10 5.91
CA GLN A 644 21.22 16.66 6.73
C GLN A 644 21.96 17.87 7.33
N ASP A 645 22.27 17.80 8.62
CA ASP A 645 23.07 18.81 9.31
C ASP A 645 24.59 18.57 9.18
N GLY A 646 25.38 19.50 9.69
CA GLY A 646 26.84 19.40 9.64
C GLY A 646 27.43 18.30 10.52
N SER A 647 26.64 17.69 11.42
CA SER A 647 27.07 16.54 12.24
C SER A 647 26.84 15.19 11.57
N GLY A 648 26.15 15.17 10.44
CA GLY A 648 25.74 13.95 9.74
C GLY A 648 24.36 13.44 10.16
N LYS A 649 23.70 14.06 11.15
CA LYS A 649 22.31 13.73 11.48
C LYS A 649 21.40 14.16 10.34
N ARG A 650 20.48 13.27 9.94
CA ARG A 650 19.49 13.55 8.92
C ARG A 650 18.07 13.37 9.42
N ILE A 651 17.14 14.13 8.83
CA ILE A 651 15.71 13.89 8.88
C ILE A 651 15.18 13.89 7.45
N VAL A 652 14.33 12.93 7.14
CA VAL A 652 13.57 12.91 5.88
C VAL A 652 12.19 13.49 6.15
N TYR A 653 11.76 14.40 5.29
CA TYR A 653 10.41 14.92 5.29
C TYR A 653 9.73 14.55 3.97
N SER A 654 8.48 14.13 4.05
CA SER A 654 7.60 14.03 2.88
C SER A 654 6.89 15.34 2.66
N MET A 655 7.05 15.91 1.48
CA MET A 655 6.30 17.07 1.01
C MET A 655 5.25 16.58 0.02
N LEU A 656 4.00 16.49 0.48
CA LEU A 656 2.88 15.97 -0.28
C LEU A 656 2.08 17.12 -0.89
N ARG A 657 1.87 17.07 -2.20
CA ARG A 657 0.94 17.95 -2.90
C ARG A 657 -0.44 17.34 -2.87
N ASN A 658 -1.33 17.95 -2.11
CA ASN A 658 -2.73 17.54 -2.04
C ASN A 658 -3.48 18.19 -3.21
N ARG A 659 -3.92 17.36 -4.17
CA ARG A 659 -4.68 17.82 -5.32
C ARG A 659 -6.12 18.09 -4.92
N ALA A 660 -6.60 19.29 -5.23
CA ALA A 660 -7.96 19.69 -4.94
C ALA A 660 -8.93 19.17 -6.01
N HIS A 661 -9.41 17.96 -5.80
CA HIS A 661 -10.50 17.40 -6.59
C HIS A 661 -11.85 17.62 -5.88
N GLY A 662 -12.85 18.10 -6.63
CA GLY A 662 -14.24 17.89 -6.22
C GLY A 662 -14.55 16.39 -6.14
N ASN A 663 -15.64 16.01 -5.49
CA ASN A 663 -16.00 14.60 -5.38
C ASN A 663 -16.10 13.94 -6.77
N VAL A 664 -15.41 12.84 -6.93
CA VAL A 664 -15.23 12.14 -8.21
C VAL A 664 -16.10 10.91 -8.29
N ALA A 665 -17.40 11.08 -8.02
CA ALA A 665 -18.38 10.01 -8.08
C ALA A 665 -18.43 9.25 -9.43
N PHE A 666 -17.81 9.75 -10.50
CA PHE A 666 -17.99 9.20 -11.84
C PHE A 666 -16.73 8.85 -12.59
N LEU A 667 -16.84 7.76 -13.36
CA LEU A 667 -15.87 7.23 -14.29
C LEU A 667 -15.47 8.21 -15.41
N LEU A 668 -16.26 9.24 -15.67
CA LEU A 668 -16.04 10.18 -16.77
C LEU A 668 -15.99 11.60 -16.25
N GLY A 669 -14.99 12.38 -16.70
CA GLY A 669 -14.90 13.80 -16.42
C GLY A 669 -14.15 14.16 -15.13
N GLU A 670 -13.33 13.29 -14.58
CA GLU A 670 -12.51 13.54 -13.38
C GLU A 670 -11.58 14.76 -13.56
N ALA A 671 -11.02 14.95 -14.74
CA ALA A 671 -10.18 16.09 -15.06
C ALA A 671 -10.91 17.43 -14.91
N TYR A 672 -12.22 17.48 -15.16
CA TYR A 672 -13.02 18.71 -15.05
C TYR A 672 -13.31 19.14 -13.60
N ARG A 673 -13.05 18.29 -12.63
CA ARG A 673 -13.29 18.56 -11.21
C ARG A 673 -12.04 18.96 -10.46
N TYR A 674 -10.91 18.90 -11.12
CA TYR A 674 -9.66 19.29 -10.57
C TYR A 674 -9.51 20.82 -10.56
N GLN A 675 -9.21 21.37 -9.38
CA GLN A 675 -9.07 22.82 -9.15
C GLN A 675 -7.62 23.13 -8.74
N PRO A 676 -6.67 23.19 -9.70
CA PRO A 676 -5.23 23.26 -9.40
C PRO A 676 -4.82 24.48 -8.56
N GLY A 677 -5.58 25.57 -8.60
CA GLY A 677 -5.33 26.74 -7.77
C GLY A 677 -5.56 26.53 -6.27
N LEU A 678 -6.32 25.48 -5.91
CA LEU A 678 -6.60 25.10 -4.52
C LEU A 678 -5.67 23.99 -4.01
N ASP A 679 -4.78 23.43 -4.84
CA ASP A 679 -3.77 22.50 -4.36
C ASP A 679 -3.00 23.10 -3.20
N ASN A 680 -2.69 22.31 -2.19
CA ASN A 680 -1.85 22.72 -1.08
C ASN A 680 -0.75 21.70 -0.79
N LEU A 681 0.18 22.06 0.07
CA LEU A 681 1.24 21.17 0.54
C LEU A 681 0.98 20.73 1.97
N THR A 682 1.33 19.49 2.24
CA THR A 682 1.51 18.98 3.60
C THR A 682 2.95 18.52 3.75
N ILE A 683 3.62 18.91 4.82
CA ILE A 683 4.96 18.47 5.15
C ILE A 683 4.90 17.57 6.37
N TYR A 684 5.35 16.34 6.21
CA TYR A 684 5.34 15.33 7.24
C TYR A 684 6.77 14.85 7.55
N PRO A 685 7.18 14.81 8.82
CA PRO A 685 8.49 14.30 9.20
C PRO A 685 8.49 12.77 9.19
N GLY A 686 8.93 12.19 8.11
CA GLY A 686 8.91 10.76 7.82
C GLY A 686 8.81 10.50 6.32
N VAL A 687 8.88 9.24 5.92
CA VAL A 687 8.68 8.82 4.53
C VAL A 687 7.24 8.36 4.36
N LEU A 688 6.42 9.19 3.73
CA LEU A 688 5.10 8.84 3.26
C LEU A 688 5.15 8.53 1.77
N SER A 689 4.35 7.61 1.31
CA SER A 689 4.34 7.07 -0.04
C SER A 689 5.31 5.91 -0.25
N SER A 690 4.78 4.88 -0.88
CA SER A 690 5.59 3.77 -1.41
C SER A 690 6.30 4.13 -2.72
N TYR A 691 5.94 5.27 -3.32
CA TYR A 691 6.44 5.78 -4.60
C TYR A 691 6.99 7.20 -4.43
N PRO A 692 8.23 7.40 -4.04
CA PRO A 692 8.86 8.72 -4.13
C PRO A 692 8.81 9.20 -5.58
N ASN A 693 8.13 10.34 -5.82
CA ASN A 693 8.04 10.88 -7.18
C ASN A 693 9.26 11.75 -7.52
N PHE A 694 9.89 12.33 -6.51
CA PHE A 694 11.15 13.06 -6.62
C PHE A 694 11.81 13.20 -5.24
N MET A 695 13.07 13.57 -5.23
CA MET A 695 13.81 13.82 -3.99
C MET A 695 14.71 15.06 -4.13
N PHE A 696 14.72 15.88 -3.08
CA PHE A 696 15.72 16.92 -2.87
C PHE A 696 16.65 16.50 -1.73
N ASN A 697 17.95 16.66 -1.93
CA ASN A 697 18.97 16.49 -0.91
C ASN A 697 19.51 17.87 -0.51
N ILE A 698 19.15 18.33 0.68
CA ILE A 698 19.35 19.72 1.10
C ILE A 698 20.20 19.75 2.39
N PRO A 699 21.33 20.46 2.41
CA PRO A 699 22.01 20.78 3.67
C PRO A 699 21.09 21.59 4.58
N ALA A 700 21.06 21.30 5.88
CA ALA A 700 20.16 21.98 6.82
C ALA A 700 20.31 23.50 6.82
N ASN A 701 21.54 24.00 6.66
CA ASN A 701 21.83 25.42 6.57
C ASN A 701 21.38 26.08 5.24
N GLU A 702 20.98 25.29 4.24
CA GLU A 702 20.45 25.79 2.97
C GLU A 702 18.93 25.73 2.85
N VAL A 703 18.24 25.21 3.85
CA VAL A 703 16.77 25.01 3.77
C VAL A 703 16.04 26.35 3.63
N SER A 704 16.47 27.40 4.31
CA SER A 704 15.88 28.75 4.11
C SER A 704 16.07 29.25 2.69
N ALA A 705 17.24 29.05 2.10
CA ALA A 705 17.49 29.42 0.70
C ALA A 705 16.68 28.58 -0.29
N PHE A 706 16.47 27.29 0.01
CA PHE A 706 15.58 26.42 -0.77
C PHE A 706 14.13 26.94 -0.72
N VAL A 707 13.61 27.25 0.47
CA VAL A 707 12.25 27.77 0.65
C VAL A 707 12.08 29.14 -0.06
N ASP A 708 13.06 30.03 0.07
CA ASP A 708 13.05 31.32 -0.62
C ASP A 708 13.04 31.15 -2.15
N ALA A 709 13.83 30.21 -2.68
CA ALA A 709 13.84 29.91 -4.10
C ALA A 709 12.49 29.33 -4.56
N MET A 710 11.88 28.45 -3.79
CA MET A 710 10.54 27.90 -4.06
C MET A 710 9.47 29.00 -4.09
N GLU A 711 9.47 29.93 -3.13
CA GLU A 711 8.52 31.06 -3.11
C GLU A 711 8.71 32.00 -4.32
N GLN A 712 9.95 32.20 -4.77
CA GLN A 712 10.28 33.08 -5.88
C GLN A 712 10.06 32.43 -7.25
N ALA A 713 10.15 31.12 -7.37
CA ALA A 713 10.02 30.41 -8.66
C ALA A 713 8.65 30.57 -9.31
N ARG A 714 7.59 30.71 -8.50
CA ARG A 714 6.21 30.86 -9.01
C ARG A 714 5.85 29.74 -10.00
N ASP A 715 5.41 30.10 -11.23
CA ASP A 715 5.12 29.24 -12.37
C ASP A 715 6.24 29.27 -13.44
N ASP A 716 7.39 29.83 -13.12
CA ASP A 716 8.57 29.89 -13.99
C ASP A 716 9.33 28.55 -13.95
N LYS A 717 9.28 27.82 -15.08
CA LYS A 717 9.94 26.53 -15.23
C LYS A 717 11.46 26.61 -15.15
N ASP A 718 12.06 27.70 -15.69
CA ASP A 718 13.52 27.86 -15.66
C ASP A 718 14.00 28.14 -14.24
N ALA A 719 13.22 28.88 -13.45
CA ALA A 719 13.51 29.10 -12.04
C ALA A 719 13.38 27.79 -11.24
N PHE A 720 12.37 26.99 -11.52
CA PHE A 720 12.21 25.67 -10.88
C PHE A 720 13.33 24.71 -11.29
N ASP A 721 13.73 24.69 -12.57
CA ASP A 721 14.84 23.83 -13.01
C ASP A 721 16.17 24.17 -12.31
N LYS A 722 16.41 25.45 -11.99
CA LYS A 722 17.58 25.85 -11.17
C LYS A 722 17.50 25.28 -9.74
N ILE A 723 16.32 25.19 -9.16
CA ILE A 723 16.12 24.53 -7.86
C ILE A 723 16.46 23.05 -7.97
N VAL A 724 15.95 22.40 -9.01
CA VAL A 724 16.24 20.99 -9.29
C VAL A 724 17.74 20.76 -9.55
N GLN A 725 18.40 21.64 -10.31
CA GLN A 725 19.85 21.55 -10.56
C GLN A 725 20.67 21.65 -9.27
N ARG A 726 20.26 22.49 -8.34
CA ARG A 726 21.00 22.74 -7.11
C ARG A 726 20.82 21.64 -6.06
N TRP A 727 19.59 21.22 -5.81
CA TRP A 727 19.24 20.32 -4.71
C TRP A 727 18.56 19.02 -5.14
N GLY A 728 18.11 18.92 -6.38
CA GLY A 728 17.38 17.76 -6.87
C GLY A 728 18.30 16.54 -7.08
N VAL A 729 17.77 15.37 -6.82
CA VAL A 729 18.42 14.10 -7.09
C VAL A 729 17.82 13.50 -8.36
N ARG A 730 18.41 13.81 -9.51
CA ARG A 730 17.99 13.25 -10.81
C ARG A 730 18.33 11.76 -10.90
N ARG A 731 17.61 11.00 -11.74
CA ARG A 731 17.88 9.58 -12.01
C ARG A 731 19.30 9.33 -12.52
N SER A 732 19.89 10.29 -13.19
CA SER A 732 21.28 10.31 -13.68
C SER A 732 22.32 10.73 -12.63
N ASN A 733 21.91 11.04 -11.39
CA ASN A 733 22.83 11.39 -10.32
C ASN A 733 23.70 10.17 -9.96
N PRO A 734 25.04 10.28 -9.92
CA PRO A 734 25.91 9.17 -9.57
C PRO A 734 25.62 8.53 -8.20
N GLN A 735 25.05 9.31 -7.27
CA GLN A 735 24.69 8.86 -5.93
C GLN A 735 23.19 8.54 -5.80
N PHE A 736 22.45 8.43 -6.92
CA PHE A 736 21.01 8.19 -6.91
C PHE A 736 20.62 7.05 -5.97
N TRP A 737 21.20 5.89 -6.15
CA TRP A 737 20.90 4.71 -5.35
C TRP A 737 21.24 4.87 -3.87
N THR A 738 22.33 5.59 -3.56
CA THR A 738 22.70 5.90 -2.17
C THR A 738 21.59 6.71 -1.47
N TYR A 739 21.11 7.75 -2.11
CA TYR A 739 20.05 8.61 -1.56
C TYR A 739 18.69 7.91 -1.57
N PHE A 740 18.37 7.17 -2.63
CA PHE A 740 17.11 6.45 -2.74
C PHE A 740 16.96 5.39 -1.64
N HIS A 741 17.98 4.55 -1.45
CA HIS A 741 17.97 3.55 -0.38
C HIS A 741 18.17 4.13 1.02
N ASP A 742 18.60 5.38 1.13
CA ASP A 742 18.64 6.06 2.43
C ASP A 742 17.22 6.37 2.95
N LEU A 743 16.23 6.48 2.07
CA LEU A 743 14.82 6.59 2.47
C LEU A 743 14.34 5.31 3.17
N ASP A 744 14.58 4.13 2.59
CA ASP A 744 14.25 2.85 3.22
C ASP A 744 15.02 2.65 4.55
N ARG A 745 16.31 3.02 4.56
CA ARG A 745 17.11 3.00 5.80
C ARG A 745 16.53 3.91 6.86
N TYR A 746 16.04 5.08 6.50
CA TYR A 746 15.39 6.00 7.42
C TYR A 746 14.11 5.41 8.01
N ILE A 747 13.26 4.76 7.18
CA ILE A 747 12.08 4.03 7.67
C ILE A 747 12.53 2.93 8.64
N ARG A 748 13.56 2.15 8.30
CA ARG A 748 14.09 1.07 9.15
C ARG A 748 14.58 1.56 10.52
N GLU A 749 15.10 2.77 10.57
CA GLU A 749 15.57 3.40 11.82
C GLU A 749 14.41 3.98 12.66
N THR A 750 13.37 4.48 12.02
CA THR A 750 12.24 5.18 12.69
C THR A 750 11.02 4.29 12.91
N GLU A 751 10.72 3.41 11.94
CA GLU A 751 9.55 2.54 11.92
C GLU A 751 9.95 1.15 11.37
N PRO A 752 10.77 0.38 12.09
CA PRO A 752 11.44 -0.81 11.55
C PRO A 752 10.48 -1.86 10.99
N GLN A 753 9.26 -1.96 11.53
CA GLN A 753 8.27 -2.91 11.04
C GLN A 753 7.63 -2.50 9.71
N GLU A 754 7.71 -1.21 9.35
CA GLU A 754 7.15 -0.69 8.10
C GLU A 754 8.19 -0.64 6.96
N ALA A 755 9.44 -1.00 7.24
CA ALA A 755 10.53 -0.87 6.28
C ALA A 755 10.40 -1.87 5.13
N GLY A 756 10.61 -1.38 3.92
CA GLY A 756 10.64 -2.17 2.69
C GLY A 756 11.16 -1.35 1.53
N VAL A 757 11.67 -2.03 0.50
CA VAL A 757 12.19 -1.35 -0.69
C VAL A 757 11.09 -0.51 -1.33
N LEU A 758 11.37 0.78 -1.52
CA LEU A 758 10.47 1.71 -2.17
C LEU A 758 10.44 1.48 -3.69
N ASP A 759 9.34 1.86 -4.34
CA ASP A 759 9.17 1.75 -5.78
C ASP A 759 9.58 3.05 -6.49
N MET A 760 10.50 2.97 -7.45
CA MET A 760 10.95 4.13 -8.22
C MET A 760 10.22 4.29 -9.57
N ASN A 761 9.26 3.44 -9.90
CA ASN A 761 8.57 3.51 -11.20
C ASN A 761 7.80 4.82 -11.42
N ARG A 762 7.54 5.57 -10.35
CA ARG A 762 6.86 6.88 -10.39
C ARG A 762 7.84 8.05 -10.20
N TYR A 763 9.14 7.78 -10.15
CA TYR A 763 10.15 8.83 -10.00
C TYR A 763 10.26 9.64 -11.30
N GLU A 764 10.02 10.95 -11.22
CA GLU A 764 9.90 11.84 -12.37
C GLU A 764 11.26 12.30 -12.92
N ASN A 765 11.27 12.75 -14.15
CA ASN A 765 12.43 13.30 -14.85
C ASN A 765 12.36 14.83 -14.82
N LEU A 766 12.72 15.45 -13.71
CA LEU A 766 12.73 16.88 -13.50
C LEU A 766 14.07 17.53 -13.90
#